data_1b0986574c449f8b0cccd93bb78bfbb8
#
_entry.id   1b0986574c449f8b0cccd93bb78bfbb8
#
_cell.length_a   1.000
_cell.length_b   1.000
_cell.length_c   1.000
_cell.angle_alpha   90.00
_cell.angle_beta   90.00
_cell.angle_gamma   90.00
#
_symmetry.space_group_name_H-M   'P 1'
#
loop_
_entity.id
_entity.type
_entity.pdbx_description
1 polymer ?
#
loop_
_entity_poly.entity_id
_entity_poly.type
_entity_poly.pdbx_seq_one_letter_code
_entity_poly.pdbx_strand_id
1 'polypeptide(L)'
;MVAAVVFLGVAAGALPVVAQKVYTKQDYTQAERWMSYNVAGLVHHTVRGVTYLESGRVFYRDPGEHGTAYMIAGQAPGGTAWTVAAAFDNAKLATALNQAAGDSKATAEKLGVTGYKEMANGRFSVTTGGGVFDCDASVSACTEEPKPPSEETTPEKPGMKPAKKVIARRHAGNENLSPDKKMAAFIRDNNLWVKVVTTGEERQLTTDGVDDFGYATDDAGWQHSDGAILTWSADGKKIATFQQDQRKTGLMYLVPVTNRHPKLEAWRYPLVGDKDVTMIEPVVIDVATAKVVRLKIAPLEHRSMECDDVSCDGDGKWNDVDFSPDDARLAFVSTSRDHKNESVKVADTTTGEVRDVYHESVGTYYGWQAKTDWKVLWGSNEFLWASERSNWAQYYLYDLTTGQLKNQVTHGDGPVFQLPYVDEKARVIYFTATGKEKGVDPYFEQLYRVGLDGKHQTLLTPEAAEHEITAAPDGRSFVDVYSTAQTPKIAVVRDDSGKVLVTLAKQDISQLLAAGWKPPMPITVKARDGKTDLYGFLVRPTDFDPNKRYPLVDYVYPGPQDGSCGGPEARSFSASRGDDQALADLGFVVVCIDGMGNPHRSKAFHDAHASSPQDMGDDTIPDQVSGVKDLASRYPWIDVDRVGIWGHSGGGNATVSAMFHFPEFFKVGWAESGNHDNRDYEDDWDERWAGLEVVGPDGKSNYDAHANQNYAANLKGHLMMTHGTMDDNVPPSNTLLVVDALIKANKDFDMLMIPNAHHGYGEATPYVMKRRWDYFVKYLAGGTPAMDFVPKSYEELVKAYYAAQ
;
A
#
# COMPACT_ATOMS: atom_id res chain seq x y z
N MET A 1 30.66 -61.68 60.48
CA MET A 1 29.53 -61.16 59.71
C MET A 1 30.11 -60.13 58.76
N VAL A 2 30.23 -60.49 57.50
CA VAL A 2 30.76 -59.61 56.43
C VAL A 2 29.54 -59.03 55.70
N ALA A 3 29.40 -57.69 55.70
CA ALA A 3 28.37 -57.05 54.99
C ALA A 3 28.83 -56.75 53.55
N ALA A 4 28.13 -57.30 52.56
CA ALA A 4 28.36 -57.01 51.15
C ALA A 4 27.62 -55.72 50.75
N VAL A 5 28.36 -54.76 50.26
CA VAL A 5 27.80 -53.50 49.62
C VAL A 5 27.61 -53.78 48.15
N VAL A 6 26.35 -53.78 47.70
CA VAL A 6 25.98 -53.85 46.29
C VAL A 6 26.02 -52.45 45.71
N PHE A 7 26.94 -52.17 44.79
CA PHE A 7 26.91 -50.98 43.94
C PHE A 7 25.92 -51.18 42.78
N LEU A 8 24.79 -50.42 42.78
CA LEU A 8 23.95 -50.26 41.60
C LEU A 8 24.58 -49.20 40.71
N GLY A 9 25.12 -49.60 39.59
CA GLY A 9 25.57 -48.68 38.55
C GLY A 9 24.35 -48.13 37.79
N VAL A 10 24.08 -46.83 37.91
CA VAL A 10 23.14 -46.09 37.05
C VAL A 10 23.85 -45.82 35.73
N ALA A 11 23.41 -46.54 34.67
CA ALA A 11 23.83 -46.22 33.32
C ALA A 11 23.13 -44.92 32.88
N ALA A 12 23.84 -43.82 32.89
CA ALA A 12 23.44 -42.57 32.25
C ALA A 12 23.41 -42.83 30.75
N GLY A 13 22.20 -43.01 30.19
CA GLY A 13 22.00 -43.03 28.76
C GLY A 13 22.42 -41.69 28.19
N ALA A 14 23.49 -41.65 27.42
CA ALA A 14 23.84 -40.49 26.62
C ALA A 14 22.70 -40.25 25.58
N LEU A 15 21.98 -39.16 25.75
CA LEU A 15 21.07 -38.64 24.70
C LEU A 15 21.91 -38.49 23.43
N PRO A 16 21.44 -38.91 22.27
CA PRO A 16 22.15 -38.68 21.02
C PRO A 16 22.34 -37.18 20.85
N VAL A 17 23.57 -36.72 20.80
CA VAL A 17 23.90 -35.36 20.35
C VAL A 17 23.51 -35.34 18.87
N VAL A 18 22.34 -34.75 18.56
CA VAL A 18 21.96 -34.45 17.18
C VAL A 18 23.01 -33.45 16.68
N ALA A 19 23.78 -33.86 15.66
CA ALA A 19 24.78 -32.99 15.06
C ALA A 19 24.07 -31.73 14.54
N GLN A 20 24.52 -30.56 14.99
CA GLN A 20 24.02 -29.27 14.58
C GLN A 20 24.19 -29.15 13.06
N LYS A 21 23.10 -28.82 12.31
CA LYS A 21 23.18 -28.60 10.86
C LYS A 21 24.07 -27.39 10.58
N VAL A 22 25.09 -27.57 9.73
CA VAL A 22 25.89 -26.49 9.19
C VAL A 22 25.30 -26.15 7.83
N TYR A 23 24.74 -24.95 7.71
CA TYR A 23 24.21 -24.44 6.46
C TYR A 23 25.34 -23.99 5.55
N THR A 24 25.23 -24.29 4.28
CA THR A 24 26.20 -23.97 3.25
C THR A 24 25.76 -22.77 2.42
N LYS A 25 26.70 -22.17 1.66
CA LYS A 25 26.39 -21.16 0.65
C LYS A 25 25.32 -21.68 -0.33
N GLN A 26 25.34 -22.98 -0.66
CA GLN A 26 24.36 -23.58 -1.57
C GLN A 26 22.95 -23.57 -0.98
N ASP A 27 22.77 -23.87 0.32
CA ASP A 27 21.45 -23.79 0.98
C ASP A 27 20.85 -22.38 0.85
N TYR A 28 21.65 -21.34 1.09
CA TYR A 28 21.21 -19.96 0.99
C TYR A 28 20.95 -19.53 -0.46
N THR A 29 21.76 -19.96 -1.42
CA THR A 29 21.52 -19.70 -2.85
C THR A 29 20.23 -20.37 -3.32
N GLN A 30 19.92 -21.56 -2.83
CA GLN A 30 18.65 -22.25 -3.11
C GLN A 30 17.46 -21.49 -2.49
N ALA A 31 17.61 -20.93 -1.30
CA ALA A 31 16.60 -20.11 -0.69
C ALA A 31 16.39 -18.80 -1.47
N GLU A 32 17.47 -18.08 -1.80
CA GLU A 32 17.41 -16.80 -2.53
C GLU A 32 16.73 -16.90 -3.89
N ARG A 33 16.76 -18.08 -4.55
CA ARG A 33 16.14 -18.28 -5.87
C ARG A 33 14.65 -17.95 -5.91
N TRP A 34 13.95 -17.97 -4.75
CA TRP A 34 12.51 -17.66 -4.64
C TRP A 34 12.19 -16.20 -4.43
N MET A 35 13.20 -15.36 -4.30
CA MET A 35 12.99 -13.93 -4.22
C MET A 35 12.41 -13.38 -5.52
N SER A 36 11.59 -12.32 -5.41
CA SER A 36 10.85 -11.73 -6.53
C SER A 36 11.73 -11.44 -7.76
N TYR A 37 12.92 -10.94 -7.53
CA TYR A 37 13.89 -10.61 -8.58
C TYR A 37 14.48 -11.84 -9.32
N ASN A 38 14.28 -13.04 -8.80
CA ASN A 38 14.70 -14.28 -9.46
C ASN A 38 13.54 -15.00 -10.15
N VAL A 39 12.32 -14.90 -9.61
CA VAL A 39 11.16 -15.64 -10.15
C VAL A 39 10.33 -14.84 -11.13
N ALA A 40 10.46 -13.51 -11.15
CA ALA A 40 9.67 -12.65 -12.03
C ALA A 40 9.82 -13.01 -13.52
N GLY A 41 11.02 -13.39 -13.95
CA GLY A 41 11.29 -13.84 -15.32
C GLY A 41 10.76 -15.24 -15.66
N LEU A 42 10.19 -15.97 -14.72
CA LEU A 42 9.59 -17.31 -14.90
C LEU A 42 8.07 -17.28 -15.08
N VAL A 43 7.49 -16.07 -15.12
CA VAL A 43 6.05 -15.84 -15.24
C VAL A 43 5.80 -14.96 -16.45
N HIS A 44 4.97 -15.43 -17.37
CA HIS A 44 4.68 -14.78 -18.64
C HIS A 44 3.17 -14.55 -18.81
N HIS A 45 2.82 -13.70 -19.77
CA HIS A 45 1.42 -13.38 -20.12
C HIS A 45 0.62 -12.77 -18.96
N THR A 46 1.27 -11.97 -18.14
CA THR A 46 0.62 -11.12 -17.13
C THR A 46 0.18 -9.81 -17.79
N VAL A 47 -1.12 -9.63 -17.98
CA VAL A 47 -1.67 -8.37 -18.52
C VAL A 47 -1.26 -7.18 -17.66
N ARG A 48 -0.77 -6.13 -18.31
CA ARG A 48 -0.31 -4.90 -17.65
C ARG A 48 -0.74 -3.65 -18.40
N GLY A 49 -0.89 -2.53 -17.69
CA GLY A 49 -1.15 -1.22 -18.28
C GLY A 49 -2.42 -1.21 -19.12
N VAL A 50 -3.48 -1.76 -18.56
CA VAL A 50 -4.82 -1.75 -19.18
C VAL A 50 -5.30 -0.31 -19.35
N THR A 51 -5.68 0.06 -20.56
CA THR A 51 -6.20 1.40 -20.88
C THR A 51 -7.35 1.30 -21.84
N TYR A 52 -8.50 1.87 -21.48
CA TYR A 52 -9.60 2.05 -22.41
C TYR A 52 -9.31 3.24 -23.35
N LEU A 53 -9.42 3.00 -24.62
CA LEU A 53 -9.25 4.01 -25.68
C LEU A 53 -10.58 4.74 -25.94
N GLU A 54 -10.52 5.91 -26.54
CA GLU A 54 -11.72 6.70 -26.90
C GLU A 54 -12.71 5.93 -27.81
N SER A 55 -12.19 4.96 -28.56
CA SER A 55 -13.00 4.05 -29.38
C SER A 55 -13.76 2.97 -28.58
N GLY A 56 -13.56 2.88 -27.26
CA GLY A 56 -14.07 1.81 -26.42
C GLY A 56 -13.27 0.50 -26.50
N ARG A 57 -12.17 0.48 -27.27
CA ARG A 57 -11.23 -0.65 -27.30
C ARG A 57 -10.31 -0.61 -26.10
N VAL A 58 -9.70 -1.74 -25.79
CA VAL A 58 -8.77 -1.90 -24.65
C VAL A 58 -7.36 -2.10 -25.20
N PHE A 59 -6.45 -1.21 -24.86
CA PHE A 59 -5.01 -1.41 -25.04
C PHE A 59 -4.41 -2.04 -23.79
N TYR A 60 -3.48 -2.98 -23.95
CA TYR A 60 -2.73 -3.58 -22.85
C TYR A 60 -1.39 -4.15 -23.32
N ARG A 61 -0.50 -4.38 -22.34
CA ARG A 61 0.80 -5.03 -22.52
C ARG A 61 0.70 -6.49 -22.07
N ASP A 62 1.26 -7.38 -22.86
CA ASP A 62 1.35 -8.82 -22.61
C ASP A 62 2.82 -9.27 -22.64
N PRO A 63 3.54 -9.25 -21.50
CA PRO A 63 4.94 -9.67 -21.41
C PRO A 63 5.06 -11.19 -21.64
N GLY A 64 5.79 -11.58 -22.69
CA GLY A 64 6.14 -12.96 -22.98
C GLY A 64 7.63 -13.26 -22.78
N GLU A 65 8.05 -14.49 -23.04
CA GLU A 65 9.45 -14.94 -22.90
C GLU A 65 10.43 -14.12 -23.75
N HIS A 66 10.00 -13.70 -24.95
CA HIS A 66 10.83 -13.00 -25.93
C HIS A 66 10.51 -11.51 -26.07
N GLY A 67 9.99 -10.89 -25.02
CA GLY A 67 9.63 -9.48 -24.99
C GLY A 67 8.12 -9.26 -24.83
N THR A 68 7.73 -7.99 -24.83
CA THR A 68 6.34 -7.58 -24.57
C THR A 68 5.56 -7.44 -25.88
N ALA A 69 4.42 -8.12 -25.99
CA ALA A 69 3.43 -7.86 -27.02
C ALA A 69 2.51 -6.70 -26.58
N TYR A 70 2.21 -5.80 -27.50
CA TYR A 70 1.29 -4.69 -27.29
C TYR A 70 0.00 -5.00 -28.03
N MET A 71 -1.10 -5.10 -27.27
CA MET A 71 -2.33 -5.73 -27.75
C MET A 71 -3.48 -4.75 -27.68
N ILE A 72 -4.44 -4.92 -28.56
CA ILE A 72 -5.75 -4.24 -28.55
C ILE A 72 -6.85 -5.28 -28.59
N ALA A 73 -7.79 -5.18 -27.66
CA ALA A 73 -9.05 -5.93 -27.69
C ALA A 73 -10.20 -5.00 -28.02
N GLY A 74 -11.14 -5.47 -28.82
CA GLY A 74 -12.34 -4.69 -29.18
C GLY A 74 -13.21 -5.37 -30.22
N GLN A 75 -14.33 -4.74 -30.55
CA GLN A 75 -15.20 -5.25 -31.62
C GLN A 75 -14.53 -5.09 -32.99
N ALA A 76 -14.61 -6.13 -33.80
CA ALA A 76 -14.16 -6.05 -35.18
C ALA A 76 -14.98 -4.98 -35.96
N PRO A 77 -14.39 -4.25 -36.91
CA PRO A 77 -15.10 -3.27 -37.73
C PRO A 77 -16.33 -3.87 -38.37
N GLY A 78 -17.53 -3.33 -38.05
CA GLY A 78 -18.82 -3.81 -38.53
C GLY A 78 -19.33 -5.12 -37.93
N GLY A 79 -18.67 -5.66 -36.92
CA GLY A 79 -19.04 -6.86 -36.14
C GLY A 79 -19.44 -6.54 -34.70
N THR A 80 -20.06 -7.50 -34.03
CA THR A 80 -20.39 -7.44 -32.60
C THR A 80 -19.48 -8.31 -31.75
N ALA A 81 -18.69 -9.18 -32.36
CA ALA A 81 -17.76 -10.08 -31.65
C ALA A 81 -16.49 -9.32 -31.25
N TRP A 82 -16.07 -9.51 -30.03
CA TRP A 82 -14.77 -9.03 -29.53
C TRP A 82 -13.64 -9.92 -30.00
N THR A 83 -12.54 -9.29 -30.41
CA THR A 83 -11.31 -9.96 -30.85
C THR A 83 -10.10 -9.30 -30.21
N VAL A 84 -8.99 -10.04 -30.15
CA VAL A 84 -7.69 -9.55 -29.68
C VAL A 84 -6.73 -9.55 -30.88
N ALA A 85 -6.00 -8.48 -31.06
CA ALA A 85 -4.96 -8.34 -32.10
C ALA A 85 -3.77 -7.54 -31.59
N ALA A 86 -2.60 -7.68 -32.24
CA ALA A 86 -1.47 -6.81 -31.97
C ALA A 86 -1.82 -5.35 -32.31
N ALA A 87 -1.44 -4.42 -31.44
CA ALA A 87 -1.63 -2.99 -31.65
C ALA A 87 -0.81 -2.49 -32.86
N PHE A 88 0.37 -3.06 -33.02
CA PHE A 88 1.33 -2.75 -34.11
C PHE A 88 2.36 -3.88 -34.24
N ASP A 89 3.15 -3.84 -35.29
CA ASP A 89 4.31 -4.70 -35.51
C ASP A 89 5.51 -4.13 -34.71
N ASN A 90 5.96 -4.86 -33.71
CA ASN A 90 7.04 -4.45 -32.82
C ASN A 90 8.36 -4.14 -33.57
N ALA A 91 8.72 -4.95 -34.60
CA ALA A 91 9.96 -4.77 -35.33
C ALA A 91 9.92 -3.50 -36.20
N LYS A 92 8.78 -3.23 -36.84
CA LYS A 92 8.57 -1.99 -37.58
C LYS A 92 8.59 -0.79 -36.67
N LEU A 93 7.91 -0.86 -35.53
CA LEU A 93 7.89 0.25 -34.57
C LEU A 93 9.30 0.54 -34.02
N ALA A 94 10.08 -0.49 -33.67
CA ALA A 94 11.48 -0.31 -33.26
C ALA A 94 12.30 0.44 -34.32
N THR A 95 12.13 0.05 -35.58
CA THR A 95 12.82 0.71 -36.70
C THR A 95 12.41 2.17 -36.87
N ALA A 96 11.10 2.46 -36.82
CA ALA A 96 10.57 3.81 -36.96
C ALA A 96 10.96 4.73 -35.77
N LEU A 97 10.94 4.22 -34.54
CA LEU A 97 11.39 4.95 -33.35
C LEU A 97 12.89 5.28 -33.43
N ASN A 98 13.72 4.33 -33.82
CA ASN A 98 15.17 4.55 -33.97
C ASN A 98 15.48 5.60 -35.07
N GLN A 99 14.67 5.67 -36.11
CA GLN A 99 14.78 6.69 -37.15
C GLN A 99 14.33 8.07 -36.66
N ALA A 100 13.26 8.13 -35.88
CA ALA A 100 12.70 9.39 -35.37
C ALA A 100 13.58 10.03 -34.28
N ALA A 101 14.09 9.24 -33.35
CA ALA A 101 14.83 9.72 -32.18
C ALA A 101 16.36 9.86 -32.38
N GLY A 102 16.90 9.43 -33.51
CA GLY A 102 18.34 9.55 -33.87
C GLY A 102 19.32 8.67 -33.06
N ASP A 103 19.01 8.40 -31.79
CA ASP A 103 19.83 7.63 -30.83
C ASP A 103 19.03 6.55 -30.06
N SER A 104 17.81 6.24 -30.44
CA SER A 104 17.02 5.20 -29.81
C SER A 104 17.66 3.83 -30.02
N LYS A 105 17.72 3.03 -28.97
CA LYS A 105 18.16 1.62 -28.99
C LYS A 105 16.97 0.65 -28.87
N ALA A 106 15.83 1.03 -29.41
CA ALA A 106 14.64 0.18 -29.40
C ALA A 106 14.86 -1.07 -30.23
N THR A 107 14.47 -2.24 -29.71
CA THR A 107 14.40 -3.51 -30.45
C THR A 107 12.97 -4.05 -30.36
N ALA A 108 12.65 -5.06 -31.19
CA ALA A 108 11.33 -5.68 -31.15
C ALA A 108 10.98 -6.25 -29.75
N GLU A 109 11.98 -6.69 -29.01
CA GLU A 109 11.85 -7.26 -27.66
C GLU A 109 11.81 -6.17 -26.56
N LYS A 110 12.37 -4.97 -26.84
CA LYS A 110 12.53 -3.88 -25.87
C LYS A 110 12.11 -2.54 -26.46
N LEU A 111 10.83 -2.36 -26.65
CA LEU A 111 10.24 -1.10 -27.13
C LEU A 111 10.04 -0.07 -26.02
N GLY A 112 9.73 -0.53 -24.80
CA GLY A 112 9.51 0.34 -23.65
C GLY A 112 8.24 1.21 -23.80
N VAL A 113 7.23 0.77 -24.55
CA VAL A 113 5.98 1.53 -24.71
C VAL A 113 5.17 1.41 -23.42
N THR A 114 4.85 2.54 -22.83
CA THR A 114 4.05 2.68 -21.60
C THR A 114 2.65 3.24 -21.85
N GLY A 115 2.45 3.96 -22.97
CA GLY A 115 1.17 4.55 -23.35
C GLY A 115 0.90 4.36 -24.85
N TYR A 116 -0.40 4.33 -25.18
CA TYR A 116 -0.91 4.22 -26.56
C TYR A 116 -2.16 5.09 -26.71
N LYS A 117 -2.23 5.85 -27.80
CA LYS A 117 -3.40 6.66 -28.14
C LYS A 117 -3.75 6.52 -29.60
N GLU A 118 -5.02 6.31 -29.89
CA GLU A 118 -5.55 6.29 -31.25
C GLU A 118 -5.68 7.71 -31.80
N MET A 119 -5.38 7.87 -33.08
CA MET A 119 -5.49 9.13 -33.80
C MET A 119 -6.35 8.93 -35.07
N ALA A 120 -6.74 10.03 -35.70
CA ALA A 120 -7.50 9.99 -36.94
C ALA A 120 -6.72 9.25 -38.06
N ASN A 121 -7.47 8.66 -39.01
CA ASN A 121 -6.93 7.99 -40.20
C ASN A 121 -6.02 6.78 -39.88
N GLY A 122 -6.24 6.11 -38.75
CA GLY A 122 -5.49 4.93 -38.35
C GLY A 122 -4.08 5.24 -37.83
N ARG A 123 -3.71 6.50 -37.68
CA ARG A 123 -2.49 6.90 -36.98
C ARG A 123 -2.64 6.63 -35.50
N PHE A 124 -1.52 6.57 -34.80
CA PHE A 124 -1.50 6.41 -33.34
C PHE A 124 -0.26 7.09 -32.75
N SER A 125 -0.34 7.45 -31.48
CA SER A 125 0.85 7.85 -30.75
C SER A 125 1.23 6.81 -29.69
N VAL A 126 2.52 6.69 -29.42
CA VAL A 126 3.09 5.85 -28.36
C VAL A 126 3.93 6.68 -27.43
N THR A 127 3.83 6.40 -26.13
CA THR A 127 4.70 6.98 -25.10
C THR A 127 5.78 5.95 -24.74
N THR A 128 7.03 6.38 -24.71
CA THR A 128 8.18 5.57 -24.29
C THR A 128 9.02 6.35 -23.27
N GLY A 129 10.00 5.73 -22.66
CA GLY A 129 10.95 6.46 -21.82
C GLY A 129 11.77 7.54 -22.57
N GLY A 130 11.79 7.51 -23.92
CA GLY A 130 12.44 8.49 -24.78
C GLY A 130 11.57 9.70 -25.13
N GLY A 131 10.24 9.60 -25.03
CA GLY A 131 9.29 10.64 -25.42
C GLY A 131 7.99 10.09 -25.98
N VAL A 132 7.17 10.98 -26.56
CA VAL A 132 5.93 10.64 -27.26
C VAL A 132 6.20 10.69 -28.76
N PHE A 133 5.71 9.70 -29.49
CA PHE A 133 5.95 9.53 -30.93
C PHE A 133 4.64 9.30 -31.67
N ASP A 134 4.37 10.15 -32.66
CA ASP A 134 3.25 10.01 -33.60
C ASP A 134 3.65 9.13 -34.78
N CYS A 135 2.96 8.03 -34.98
CA CYS A 135 3.24 7.03 -36.00
C CYS A 135 2.15 6.94 -37.04
N ASP A 136 2.51 6.63 -38.29
CA ASP A 136 1.56 6.34 -39.35
C ASP A 136 0.91 4.95 -39.18
N ALA A 137 -0.25 4.73 -39.80
CA ALA A 137 -1.02 3.49 -39.72
C ALA A 137 -0.27 2.23 -40.16
N SER A 138 0.76 2.38 -40.99
CA SER A 138 1.57 1.26 -41.51
C SER A 138 2.81 0.98 -40.65
N VAL A 139 3.06 1.83 -39.65
CA VAL A 139 4.24 1.79 -38.79
C VAL A 139 5.55 1.97 -39.60
N SER A 140 5.47 2.73 -40.73
CA SER A 140 6.65 2.96 -41.58
C SER A 140 7.45 4.17 -41.14
N ALA A 141 6.81 5.13 -40.47
CA ALA A 141 7.47 6.33 -39.94
C ALA A 141 6.81 6.79 -38.64
N CYS A 142 7.64 7.27 -37.72
CA CYS A 142 7.20 7.97 -36.49
C CYS A 142 7.84 9.36 -36.45
N THR A 143 7.21 10.31 -35.79
CA THR A 143 7.72 11.64 -35.53
C THR A 143 7.68 11.88 -34.04
N GLU A 144 8.81 12.27 -33.43
CA GLU A 144 8.85 12.63 -32.02
C GLU A 144 8.07 13.94 -31.80
N GLU A 145 7.17 13.94 -30.83
CA GLU A 145 6.52 15.17 -30.40
C GLU A 145 7.55 16.11 -29.74
N PRO A 146 7.43 17.42 -29.94
CA PRO A 146 8.32 18.38 -29.28
C PRO A 146 8.29 18.15 -27.77
N LYS A 147 9.45 17.87 -27.17
CA LYS A 147 9.57 17.85 -25.72
C LYS A 147 9.31 19.25 -25.19
N PRO A 148 8.52 19.41 -24.11
CA PRO A 148 8.49 20.69 -23.40
C PRO A 148 9.92 21.11 -23.08
N PRO A 149 10.26 22.42 -23.13
CA PRO A 149 11.59 22.90 -22.81
C PRO A 149 12.04 22.32 -21.48
N SER A 150 13.12 21.52 -21.50
CA SER A 150 13.74 21.06 -20.26
C SER A 150 14.25 22.31 -19.52
N GLU A 151 13.90 22.47 -18.26
CA GLU A 151 14.59 23.43 -17.40
C GLU A 151 16.09 23.07 -17.44
N GLU A 152 16.92 23.95 -18.01
CA GLU A 152 18.35 23.92 -17.77
C GLU A 152 18.55 24.05 -16.26
N THR A 153 19.06 22.99 -15.64
CA THR A 153 19.54 23.04 -14.26
C THR A 153 20.61 24.11 -14.20
N THR A 154 20.23 25.30 -13.79
CA THR A 154 21.19 26.39 -13.53
C THR A 154 22.15 25.91 -12.47
N PRO A 155 23.48 25.98 -12.68
CA PRO A 155 24.43 25.57 -11.67
C PRO A 155 24.21 26.43 -10.42
N GLU A 156 23.95 25.77 -9.30
CA GLU A 156 23.83 26.44 -8.00
C GLU A 156 25.03 27.32 -7.75
N LYS A 157 24.80 28.61 -7.58
CA LYS A 157 25.82 29.53 -7.04
C LYS A 157 26.08 29.14 -5.59
N PRO A 158 27.33 29.05 -5.15
CA PRO A 158 27.68 28.75 -3.76
C PRO A 158 27.31 29.90 -2.85
N GLY A 159 26.15 29.82 -2.28
CA GLY A 159 25.66 30.71 -1.25
C GLY A 159 24.75 29.91 -0.33
N MET A 160 25.24 29.69 0.91
CA MET A 160 24.60 28.88 1.92
C MET A 160 23.15 29.32 2.17
N LYS A 161 22.20 28.60 1.58
CA LYS A 161 20.91 28.36 2.20
C LYS A 161 20.96 26.96 2.83
N PRO A 162 20.36 26.72 4.01
CA PRO A 162 20.26 25.36 4.53
C PRO A 162 19.61 24.50 3.45
N ALA A 163 20.26 23.40 3.10
CA ALA A 163 19.74 22.47 2.11
C ALA A 163 18.37 21.98 2.59
N LYS A 164 17.28 22.38 1.92
CA LYS A 164 16.00 21.70 2.04
C LYS A 164 16.24 20.26 1.61
N LYS A 165 15.97 19.33 2.48
CA LYS A 165 16.27 17.93 2.33
C LYS A 165 15.34 17.27 1.33
N VAL A 166 15.90 16.41 0.51
CA VAL A 166 15.20 15.48 -0.34
C VAL A 166 14.88 14.22 0.50
N ILE A 167 13.67 14.11 0.98
CA ILE A 167 13.11 12.89 1.53
C ILE A 167 12.42 12.13 0.39
N ALA A 168 12.34 10.81 0.46
CA ALA A 168 11.82 9.98 -0.62
C ALA A 168 10.50 10.54 -1.19
N ARG A 169 10.49 10.81 -2.49
CA ARG A 169 9.38 11.49 -3.19
C ARG A 169 8.36 10.47 -3.64
N ARG A 170 7.10 10.69 -3.32
CA ARG A 170 6.00 9.89 -3.87
C ARG A 170 5.65 10.26 -5.31
N HIS A 171 6.02 11.47 -5.80
CA HIS A 171 5.64 11.96 -7.12
C HIS A 171 6.83 12.03 -8.08
N ALA A 172 6.66 11.43 -9.25
CA ALA A 172 7.67 11.43 -10.31
C ALA A 172 7.79 12.76 -11.07
N GLY A 173 7.05 13.80 -10.68
CA GLY A 173 7.08 15.12 -11.33
C GLY A 173 6.53 16.20 -10.40
N ASN A 174 7.18 17.38 -10.46
CA ASN A 174 6.80 18.53 -9.63
C ASN A 174 5.54 19.25 -10.14
N GLU A 175 4.87 18.74 -11.17
CA GLU A 175 3.83 19.44 -11.91
C GLU A 175 2.54 18.65 -11.98
N ASN A 176 1.43 19.27 -11.57
CA ASN A 176 0.08 18.72 -11.64
C ASN A 176 -0.64 19.25 -12.89
N LEU A 177 -0.94 18.38 -13.86
CA LEU A 177 -1.51 18.77 -15.16
C LEU A 177 -3.01 19.04 -15.07
N SER A 178 -3.46 20.09 -15.79
CA SER A 178 -4.89 20.34 -16.03
C SER A 178 -5.54 19.17 -16.80
N PRO A 179 -6.87 18.97 -16.72
CA PRO A 179 -7.57 17.88 -17.40
C PRO A 179 -7.31 17.83 -18.90
N ASP A 180 -7.18 18.99 -19.57
CA ASP A 180 -6.88 19.10 -21.00
C ASP A 180 -5.36 19.04 -21.32
N LYS A 181 -4.50 18.87 -20.27
CA LYS A 181 -3.04 18.81 -20.32
C LYS A 181 -2.36 20.04 -20.94
N LYS A 182 -3.04 21.20 -20.99
CA LYS A 182 -2.46 22.44 -21.53
C LYS A 182 -1.80 23.31 -20.49
N MET A 183 -2.17 23.15 -19.24
CA MET A 183 -1.59 23.85 -18.10
C MET A 183 -0.97 22.85 -17.14
N ALA A 184 0.06 23.28 -16.41
CA ALA A 184 0.66 22.54 -15.31
C ALA A 184 0.79 23.44 -14.08
N ALA A 185 0.33 22.97 -12.94
CA ALA A 185 0.49 23.66 -11.67
C ALA A 185 1.71 23.13 -10.90
N PHE A 186 2.42 24.02 -10.23
CA PHE A 186 3.63 23.66 -9.44
C PHE A 186 3.86 24.66 -8.31
N ILE A 187 4.69 24.28 -7.34
CA ILE A 187 5.06 25.12 -6.19
C ILE A 187 6.41 25.77 -6.44
N ARG A 188 6.50 27.07 -6.15
CA ARG A 188 7.75 27.82 -6.09
C ARG A 188 7.70 28.84 -4.95
N ASP A 189 8.71 28.85 -4.10
CA ASP A 189 8.81 29.76 -2.96
C ASP A 189 7.53 29.78 -2.10
N ASN A 190 7.01 28.59 -1.75
CA ASN A 190 5.78 28.36 -0.95
C ASN A 190 4.48 28.86 -1.61
N ASN A 191 4.52 29.23 -2.87
CA ASN A 191 3.37 29.74 -3.62
C ASN A 191 3.03 28.84 -4.80
N LEU A 192 1.73 28.82 -5.18
CA LEU A 192 1.24 28.10 -6.33
C LEU A 192 1.43 28.90 -7.61
N TRP A 193 1.96 28.25 -8.62
CA TRP A 193 2.19 28.75 -9.96
C TRP A 193 1.53 27.85 -10.99
N VAL A 194 1.27 28.38 -12.16
CA VAL A 194 0.88 27.61 -13.34
C VAL A 194 1.74 27.97 -14.52
N LYS A 195 1.95 27.01 -15.43
CA LYS A 195 2.60 27.26 -16.72
C LYS A 195 1.79 26.69 -17.87
N VAL A 196 1.88 27.32 -19.03
CA VAL A 196 1.36 26.78 -20.29
C VAL A 196 2.34 25.72 -20.81
N VAL A 197 1.90 24.48 -20.92
CA VAL A 197 2.78 23.33 -21.25
C VAL A 197 3.54 23.51 -22.57
N THR A 198 2.88 24.10 -23.60
CA THR A 198 3.46 24.25 -24.93
C THR A 198 4.40 25.44 -25.08
N THR A 199 4.20 26.51 -24.34
CA THR A 199 5.00 27.75 -24.47
C THR A 199 5.98 27.95 -23.33
N GLY A 200 5.76 27.26 -22.18
CA GLY A 200 6.51 27.50 -20.95
C GLY A 200 6.18 28.85 -20.26
N GLU A 201 5.17 29.58 -20.73
CA GLU A 201 4.76 30.83 -20.09
C GLU A 201 4.20 30.57 -18.69
N GLU A 202 4.79 31.20 -17.68
CA GLU A 202 4.47 31.00 -16.27
C GLU A 202 3.67 32.15 -15.70
N ARG A 203 2.82 31.83 -14.71
CA ARG A 203 2.08 32.81 -13.94
C ARG A 203 1.94 32.39 -12.49
N GLN A 204 2.22 33.32 -11.59
CA GLN A 204 1.98 33.15 -10.16
C GLN A 204 0.50 33.29 -9.82
N LEU A 205 -0.04 32.35 -9.04
CA LEU A 205 -1.43 32.36 -8.61
C LEU A 205 -1.61 32.85 -7.16
N THR A 206 -0.62 32.63 -6.29
CA THR A 206 -0.65 33.07 -4.89
C THR A 206 0.61 33.85 -4.55
N THR A 207 0.57 34.74 -3.56
CA THR A 207 1.68 35.68 -3.27
C THR A 207 2.00 35.81 -1.78
N ASP A 208 1.22 35.16 -0.91
CA ASP A 208 1.33 35.25 0.55
C ASP A 208 1.79 33.97 1.24
N GLY A 209 2.22 32.98 0.44
CA GLY A 209 2.88 31.78 0.92
C GLY A 209 4.27 32.11 1.48
N VAL A 210 4.56 31.55 2.66
CA VAL A 210 5.85 31.68 3.35
C VAL A 210 6.30 30.32 3.90
N ASP A 211 7.52 30.23 4.40
CA ASP A 211 8.04 29.00 5.03
C ASP A 211 7.09 28.54 6.14
N ASP A 212 6.79 27.23 6.17
CA ASP A 212 5.83 26.59 7.08
C ASP A 212 4.37 27.07 6.94
N PHE A 213 4.05 27.86 5.90
CA PHE A 213 2.70 28.28 5.57
C PHE A 213 2.55 28.44 4.05
N GLY A 214 2.74 27.33 3.33
CA GLY A 214 2.77 27.23 1.88
C GLY A 214 1.43 26.83 1.27
N TYR A 215 1.29 27.08 -0.04
CA TYR A 215 0.13 26.63 -0.81
C TYR A 215 0.40 25.28 -1.46
N ALA A 216 -0.59 24.41 -1.44
CA ALA A 216 -0.55 23.11 -2.08
C ALA A 216 0.65 22.23 -1.63
N THR A 217 1.20 22.49 -0.46
CA THR A 217 2.34 21.74 0.09
C THR A 217 1.87 20.53 0.90
N ASP A 218 2.68 19.48 0.92
CA ASP A 218 2.55 18.30 1.77
C ASP A 218 3.96 17.97 2.27
N ASP A 219 4.40 18.67 3.30
CA ASP A 219 5.78 18.62 3.82
C ASP A 219 5.86 18.53 5.36
N ALA A 220 4.81 18.02 6.01
CA ALA A 220 4.75 17.69 7.41
C ALA A 220 4.69 16.15 7.62
N GLY A 221 5.10 15.69 8.80
CA GLY A 221 5.10 14.26 9.11
C GLY A 221 6.12 13.48 8.31
N TRP A 222 5.85 12.21 8.03
CA TRP A 222 6.73 11.37 7.23
C TRP A 222 6.41 11.43 5.72
N GLN A 223 5.24 11.89 5.35
CA GLN A 223 4.85 12.07 3.96
C GLN A 223 5.27 13.45 3.46
N HIS A 224 6.03 13.46 2.38
CA HIS A 224 6.49 14.70 1.77
C HIS A 224 6.29 14.65 0.26
N SER A 225 5.78 15.76 -0.30
CA SER A 225 5.65 15.92 -1.74
C SER A 225 6.29 17.24 -2.18
N ASP A 226 7.13 17.18 -3.22
CA ASP A 226 7.58 18.38 -3.92
C ASP A 226 6.55 18.84 -4.98
N GLY A 227 5.57 18.01 -5.31
CA GLY A 227 4.48 18.29 -6.24
C GLY A 227 3.36 19.09 -5.57
N ALA A 228 2.66 19.89 -6.36
CA ALA A 228 1.49 20.61 -5.88
C ALA A 228 0.31 19.65 -5.63
N ILE A 229 -0.26 19.70 -4.43
CA ILE A 229 -1.45 18.93 -4.04
C ILE A 229 -2.69 19.76 -4.33
N LEU A 230 -3.45 19.34 -5.32
CA LEU A 230 -4.61 20.10 -5.78
C LEU A 230 -5.59 19.25 -6.60
N THR A 231 -6.79 19.77 -6.80
CA THR A 231 -7.77 19.23 -7.76
C THR A 231 -8.20 20.33 -8.73
N TRP A 232 -8.07 20.08 -10.03
CA TRP A 232 -8.54 20.96 -11.08
C TRP A 232 -10.06 20.82 -11.29
N SER A 233 -10.73 21.91 -11.61
CA SER A 233 -12.08 21.84 -12.18
C SER A 233 -12.05 21.17 -13.57
N ALA A 234 -13.18 20.59 -13.99
CA ALA A 234 -13.24 19.83 -15.24
C ALA A 234 -12.84 20.63 -16.49
N ASP A 235 -13.12 21.94 -16.49
CA ASP A 235 -12.76 22.86 -17.57
C ASP A 235 -11.37 23.52 -17.41
N GLY A 236 -10.66 23.18 -16.35
CA GLY A 236 -9.32 23.71 -16.06
C GLY A 236 -9.26 25.17 -15.64
N LYS A 237 -10.40 25.80 -15.30
CA LYS A 237 -10.44 27.23 -14.95
C LYS A 237 -10.26 27.52 -13.47
N LYS A 238 -10.52 26.52 -12.61
CA LYS A 238 -10.35 26.62 -11.17
C LYS A 238 -9.48 25.51 -10.63
N ILE A 239 -8.83 25.81 -9.52
CA ILE A 239 -8.04 24.88 -8.73
C ILE A 239 -8.59 24.92 -7.31
N ALA A 240 -8.93 23.76 -6.75
CA ALA A 240 -9.13 23.56 -5.32
C ALA A 240 -7.84 23.03 -4.71
N THR A 241 -7.41 23.66 -3.62
CA THR A 241 -6.22 23.30 -2.85
C THR A 241 -6.32 23.90 -1.44
N PHE A 242 -5.23 23.89 -0.71
CA PHE A 242 -5.16 24.45 0.64
C PHE A 242 -3.87 25.25 0.85
N GLN A 243 -3.85 26.07 1.88
CA GLN A 243 -2.64 26.61 2.47
C GLN A 243 -2.36 25.84 3.76
N GLN A 244 -1.20 25.19 3.84
CA GLN A 244 -0.79 24.36 4.97
C GLN A 244 -0.11 25.21 6.04
N ASP A 245 -0.65 25.21 7.26
CA ASP A 245 -0.06 25.91 8.41
C ASP A 245 0.57 24.89 9.38
N GLN A 246 1.88 24.86 9.38
CA GLN A 246 2.68 24.04 10.29
C GLN A 246 3.66 24.89 11.15
N ARG A 247 3.47 26.20 11.22
CA ARG A 247 4.38 27.13 11.92
C ARG A 247 4.54 26.82 13.40
N LYS A 248 3.56 26.15 14.02
CA LYS A 248 3.60 25.76 15.43
C LYS A 248 3.81 24.27 15.66
N THR A 249 3.71 23.46 14.62
CA THR A 249 3.95 22.00 14.68
C THR A 249 5.37 21.72 15.16
N GLY A 250 5.53 20.69 15.98
CA GLY A 250 6.82 20.25 16.52
C GLY A 250 7.83 19.92 15.42
N LEU A 251 9.10 19.81 15.79
CA LEU A 251 10.19 19.47 14.86
C LEU A 251 10.75 18.08 15.21
N MET A 252 10.87 17.24 14.19
CA MET A 252 11.69 16.04 14.24
C MET A 252 13.12 16.36 13.84
N TYR A 253 14.07 15.66 14.45
CA TYR A 253 15.50 15.85 14.22
C TYR A 253 16.19 14.54 13.92
N LEU A 254 16.90 14.47 12.79
CA LEU A 254 17.78 13.38 12.45
C LEU A 254 19.19 13.87 12.15
N VAL A 255 20.17 12.99 12.38
CA VAL A 255 21.59 13.32 12.19
C VAL A 255 22.24 12.28 11.30
N PRO A 256 22.51 12.58 10.02
CA PRO A 256 23.17 11.64 9.13
C PRO A 256 24.60 11.34 9.57
N VAL A 257 25.01 10.09 9.42
CA VAL A 257 26.39 9.66 9.67
C VAL A 257 27.28 10.15 8.51
N THR A 258 28.26 10.98 8.83
CA THR A 258 29.17 11.57 7.86
C THR A 258 30.62 11.48 8.34
N ASN A 259 31.59 11.67 7.42
CA ASN A 259 33.04 11.67 7.74
C ASN A 259 33.54 12.90 8.51
N ARG A 260 32.68 13.93 8.68
CA ARG A 260 33.02 15.20 9.33
C ARG A 260 31.89 15.62 10.26
N HIS A 261 31.83 16.88 10.61
CA HIS A 261 30.72 17.41 11.42
C HIS A 261 29.39 17.14 10.72
N PRO A 262 28.50 16.35 11.33
CA PRO A 262 27.20 16.06 10.75
C PRO A 262 26.34 17.33 10.68
N LYS A 263 25.43 17.39 9.71
CA LYS A 263 24.43 18.43 9.64
C LYS A 263 23.15 17.90 10.30
N LEU A 264 22.54 18.74 11.14
CA LEU A 264 21.22 18.44 11.68
C LEU A 264 20.19 18.55 10.53
N GLU A 265 19.36 17.55 10.38
CA GLU A 265 18.17 17.59 9.54
C GLU A 265 16.95 17.76 10.45
N ALA A 266 16.09 18.71 10.11
CA ALA A 266 14.91 19.04 10.89
C ALA A 266 13.74 19.39 9.97
N TRP A 267 12.55 18.88 10.32
CA TRP A 267 11.31 19.17 9.60
C TRP A 267 10.12 19.10 10.56
N ARG A 268 8.98 19.60 10.14
CA ARG A 268 7.76 19.56 10.94
C ARG A 268 7.22 18.14 11.01
N TYR A 269 6.97 17.69 12.23
CA TYR A 269 6.48 16.33 12.48
C TYR A 269 5.58 16.36 13.71
N PRO A 270 4.25 16.34 13.54
CA PRO A 270 3.32 16.34 14.65
C PRO A 270 3.32 14.98 15.33
N LEU A 271 3.32 14.96 16.67
CA LEU A 271 3.27 13.74 17.46
C LEU A 271 1.90 13.57 18.11
N VAL A 272 1.55 12.33 18.42
CA VAL A 272 0.39 12.01 19.27
C VAL A 272 0.40 12.86 20.53
N GLY A 273 -0.75 13.47 20.85
CA GLY A 273 -0.92 14.33 22.03
C GLY A 273 -0.42 15.77 21.85
N ASP A 274 0.22 16.11 20.73
CA ASP A 274 0.61 17.50 20.46
C ASP A 274 -0.63 18.40 20.40
N LYS A 275 -0.51 19.57 21.02
CA LYS A 275 -1.58 20.58 20.99
C LYS A 275 -1.68 21.29 19.64
N ASP A 276 -0.55 21.57 19.04
CA ASP A 276 -0.44 22.29 17.78
C ASP A 276 0.05 21.31 16.69
N VAL A 277 -0.89 20.80 15.92
CA VAL A 277 -0.63 19.92 14.76
C VAL A 277 -0.68 20.70 13.46
N THR A 278 -0.36 20.07 12.35
CA THR A 278 -0.45 20.67 11.02
C THR A 278 -1.89 20.90 10.63
N MET A 279 -2.21 22.12 10.16
CA MET A 279 -3.55 22.53 9.77
C MET A 279 -3.59 22.91 8.29
N ILE A 280 -4.74 22.72 7.64
CA ILE A 280 -4.99 23.19 6.27
C ILE A 280 -6.12 24.23 6.23
N GLU A 281 -5.93 25.28 5.42
CA GLU A 281 -6.93 26.28 5.11
C GLU A 281 -7.39 26.10 3.64
N PRO A 282 -8.55 25.49 3.38
CA PRO A 282 -9.03 25.23 2.03
C PRO A 282 -9.27 26.49 1.21
N VAL A 283 -8.84 26.47 -0.06
CA VAL A 283 -9.01 27.58 -1.01
C VAL A 283 -9.47 27.09 -2.38
N VAL A 284 -10.16 27.96 -3.09
CA VAL A 284 -10.41 27.81 -4.54
C VAL A 284 -9.76 28.99 -5.27
N ILE A 285 -9.00 28.70 -6.31
CA ILE A 285 -8.24 29.70 -7.08
C ILE A 285 -8.77 29.76 -8.51
N ASP A 286 -9.14 30.95 -8.95
CA ASP A 286 -9.47 31.21 -10.36
C ASP A 286 -8.18 31.38 -11.15
N VAL A 287 -7.94 30.43 -12.07
CA VAL A 287 -6.69 30.35 -12.82
C VAL A 287 -6.49 31.56 -13.73
N ALA A 288 -7.55 32.17 -14.29
CA ALA A 288 -7.44 33.30 -15.21
C ALA A 288 -7.15 34.62 -14.50
N THR A 289 -7.63 34.82 -13.30
CA THR A 289 -7.50 36.11 -12.55
C THR A 289 -6.51 36.01 -11.39
N ALA A 290 -6.05 34.83 -11.03
CA ALA A 290 -5.28 34.56 -9.80
C ALA A 290 -6.02 34.96 -8.50
N LYS A 291 -7.38 35.00 -8.55
CA LYS A 291 -8.18 35.32 -7.36
C LYS A 291 -8.25 34.07 -6.47
N VAL A 292 -7.74 34.20 -5.24
CA VAL A 292 -7.85 33.21 -4.17
C VAL A 292 -9.14 33.45 -3.39
N VAL A 293 -9.97 32.42 -3.25
CA VAL A 293 -11.19 32.40 -2.45
C VAL A 293 -10.99 31.42 -1.30
N ARG A 294 -10.76 31.93 -0.09
CA ARG A 294 -10.69 31.08 1.10
C ARG A 294 -12.08 30.60 1.49
N LEU A 295 -12.20 29.31 1.79
CA LEU A 295 -13.45 28.77 2.30
C LEU A 295 -13.70 29.28 3.73
N LYS A 296 -14.93 29.70 4.02
CA LYS A 296 -15.31 30.30 5.30
C LYS A 296 -15.63 29.25 6.35
N ILE A 297 -14.61 28.48 6.70
CA ILE A 297 -14.63 27.47 7.78
C ILE A 297 -13.39 27.66 8.68
N ALA A 298 -13.40 27.04 9.83
CA ALA A 298 -12.18 26.90 10.61
C ALA A 298 -11.15 26.07 9.84
N PRO A 299 -9.85 26.30 10.04
CA PRO A 299 -8.81 25.39 9.53
C PRO A 299 -9.12 23.95 9.94
N LEU A 300 -8.81 23.02 9.05
CA LEU A 300 -8.96 21.57 9.25
C LEU A 300 -7.62 20.96 9.65
N GLU A 301 -7.64 19.90 10.41
CA GLU A 301 -6.45 19.08 10.65
C GLU A 301 -5.99 18.47 9.33
N HIS A 302 -4.66 18.48 9.08
CA HIS A 302 -4.07 17.86 7.90
C HIS A 302 -3.92 16.35 8.11
N ARG A 303 -4.41 15.55 7.15
CA ARG A 303 -4.50 14.10 7.24
C ARG A 303 -4.00 13.48 5.93
N SER A 304 -2.68 13.51 5.74
CA SER A 304 -2.07 13.04 4.49
C SER A 304 -1.69 11.56 4.53
N MET A 305 -1.48 11.02 5.73
CA MET A 305 -0.87 9.70 5.90
C MET A 305 -1.76 8.56 5.36
N GLU A 306 -3.03 8.59 5.67
CA GLU A 306 -3.96 7.52 5.32
C GLU A 306 -4.82 7.83 4.08
N CYS A 307 -4.28 8.65 3.16
CA CYS A 307 -4.89 8.99 1.88
C CYS A 307 -6.21 9.78 1.97
N ASP A 308 -6.43 10.47 3.08
CA ASP A 308 -7.61 11.30 3.25
C ASP A 308 -7.47 12.61 2.44
N ASP A 309 -6.60 13.52 2.87
CA ASP A 309 -6.39 14.79 2.15
C ASP A 309 -5.59 14.61 0.86
N VAL A 310 -4.61 13.72 0.84
CA VAL A 310 -3.70 13.49 -0.28
C VAL A 310 -3.89 12.10 -0.86
N SER A 311 -4.10 12.00 -2.16
CA SER A 311 -4.26 10.71 -2.84
C SER A 311 -3.03 9.82 -2.69
N CYS A 312 -3.24 8.57 -2.30
CA CYS A 312 -2.20 7.55 -2.26
C CYS A 312 -1.68 7.10 -3.63
N ASP A 313 -2.38 7.45 -4.72
CA ASP A 313 -1.96 7.10 -6.08
C ASP A 313 -0.71 7.86 -6.55
N GLY A 314 -0.25 8.82 -5.74
CA GLY A 314 0.92 9.63 -6.04
C GLY A 314 0.73 10.60 -7.21
N ASP A 315 -0.50 10.97 -7.53
CA ASP A 315 -0.88 11.86 -8.62
C ASP A 315 -0.93 13.34 -8.23
N GLY A 316 -0.68 13.66 -6.96
CA GLY A 316 -0.75 15.03 -6.42
C GLY A 316 -2.18 15.55 -6.27
N LYS A 317 -3.16 14.68 -6.20
CA LYS A 317 -4.56 15.08 -6.05
C LYS A 317 -4.89 15.36 -4.59
N TRP A 318 -5.58 16.48 -4.34
CA TRP A 318 -6.33 16.68 -3.10
C TRP A 318 -7.58 15.80 -3.17
N ASN A 319 -7.70 14.82 -2.29
CA ASN A 319 -8.57 13.67 -2.49
C ASN A 319 -10.04 13.95 -2.13
N ASP A 320 -10.29 14.49 -0.96
CA ASP A 320 -11.64 14.64 -0.41
C ASP A 320 -12.47 15.79 -0.98
N VAL A 321 -12.30 16.10 -2.27
CA VAL A 321 -13.01 17.20 -2.94
C VAL A 321 -13.58 16.80 -4.30
N ASP A 322 -14.72 17.39 -4.68
CA ASP A 322 -15.37 17.15 -5.99
C ASP A 322 -16.05 18.46 -6.47
N PHE A 323 -15.63 18.96 -7.65
CA PHE A 323 -16.24 20.12 -8.29
C PHE A 323 -17.58 19.77 -8.97
N SER A 324 -18.56 20.69 -8.86
CA SER A 324 -19.73 20.60 -9.73
C SER A 324 -19.33 20.83 -11.20
N PRO A 325 -20.07 20.27 -12.17
CA PRO A 325 -19.76 20.39 -13.60
C PRO A 325 -19.75 21.85 -14.14
N ASP A 326 -20.38 22.78 -13.43
CA ASP A 326 -20.39 24.21 -13.74
C ASP A 326 -19.35 25.01 -12.93
N ASP A 327 -18.50 24.32 -12.15
CA ASP A 327 -17.46 24.86 -11.27
C ASP A 327 -17.96 25.87 -10.23
N ALA A 328 -19.29 26.02 -10.07
CA ALA A 328 -19.87 26.97 -9.13
C ALA A 328 -19.82 26.47 -7.68
N ARG A 329 -19.74 25.16 -7.49
CA ARG A 329 -19.74 24.53 -6.17
C ARG A 329 -18.57 23.54 -6.06
N LEU A 330 -18.07 23.42 -4.83
CA LEU A 330 -17.10 22.39 -4.42
C LEU A 330 -17.71 21.61 -3.26
N ALA A 331 -17.93 20.33 -3.43
CA ALA A 331 -18.26 19.43 -2.33
C ALA A 331 -16.95 18.90 -1.73
N PHE A 332 -16.90 18.72 -0.42
CA PHE A 332 -15.75 18.15 0.26
C PHE A 332 -16.13 17.44 1.57
N VAL A 333 -15.27 16.51 2.00
CA VAL A 333 -15.38 15.85 3.31
C VAL A 333 -14.44 16.52 4.30
N SER A 334 -14.90 16.62 5.53
CA SER A 334 -14.12 17.12 6.68
C SER A 334 -14.19 16.09 7.78
N THR A 335 -13.04 15.56 8.19
CA THR A 335 -12.90 14.52 9.22
C THR A 335 -12.22 15.10 10.45
N SER A 336 -12.63 14.66 11.66
CA SER A 336 -11.99 15.07 12.92
C SER A 336 -10.66 14.33 13.10
N ARG A 337 -9.75 14.93 13.88
CA ARG A 337 -8.41 14.40 14.18
C ARG A 337 -8.44 12.95 14.68
N ASP A 338 -9.43 12.56 15.47
CA ASP A 338 -9.64 11.21 15.98
C ASP A 338 -10.49 10.31 15.06
N HIS A 339 -10.77 10.76 13.84
CA HIS A 339 -11.58 10.06 12.84
C HIS A 339 -12.94 9.54 13.35
N LYS A 340 -13.51 10.19 14.37
CA LYS A 340 -14.83 9.82 14.92
C LYS A 340 -15.98 10.60 14.32
N ASN A 341 -15.67 11.71 13.63
CA ASN A 341 -16.66 12.60 13.06
C ASN A 341 -16.30 12.98 11.64
N GLU A 342 -17.22 12.74 10.72
CA GLU A 342 -17.09 13.14 9.33
C GLU A 342 -18.28 13.97 8.87
N SER A 343 -18.02 14.95 8.01
CA SER A 343 -19.06 15.85 7.50
C SER A 343 -18.88 16.11 6.02
N VAL A 344 -19.95 15.92 5.26
CA VAL A 344 -20.05 16.39 3.87
C VAL A 344 -20.48 17.85 3.85
N LYS A 345 -19.71 18.68 3.17
CA LYS A 345 -19.91 20.12 3.06
C LYS A 345 -19.94 20.54 1.59
N VAL A 346 -20.61 21.66 1.29
CA VAL A 346 -20.62 22.25 -0.05
C VAL A 346 -20.28 23.72 0.05
N ALA A 347 -19.25 24.13 -0.68
CA ALA A 347 -18.80 25.50 -0.79
C ALA A 347 -19.26 26.16 -2.10
N ASP A 348 -19.58 27.46 -2.05
CA ASP A 348 -19.67 28.33 -3.22
C ASP A 348 -18.26 28.78 -3.61
N THR A 349 -17.82 28.44 -4.79
CA THR A 349 -16.44 28.67 -5.25
C THR A 349 -16.12 30.14 -5.54
N THR A 350 -17.11 31.04 -5.56
CA THR A 350 -16.97 32.48 -5.83
C THR A 350 -16.90 33.28 -4.55
N THR A 351 -17.69 32.92 -3.55
CA THR A 351 -17.85 33.65 -2.29
C THR A 351 -17.12 33.00 -1.12
N GLY A 352 -16.80 31.73 -1.21
CA GLY A 352 -16.22 30.93 -0.14
C GLY A 352 -17.22 30.50 0.96
N GLU A 353 -18.52 30.87 0.81
CA GLU A 353 -19.55 30.42 1.77
C GLU A 353 -19.67 28.91 1.78
N VAL A 354 -19.67 28.30 2.96
CA VAL A 354 -19.75 26.84 3.16
C VAL A 354 -21.03 26.47 3.87
N ARG A 355 -21.66 25.42 3.40
CA ARG A 355 -22.86 24.83 3.98
C ARG A 355 -22.59 23.40 4.39
N ASP A 356 -22.94 23.04 5.63
CA ASP A 356 -23.00 21.66 6.08
C ASP A 356 -24.16 20.94 5.40
N VAL A 357 -23.92 19.72 4.94
CA VAL A 357 -24.90 18.87 4.26
C VAL A 357 -25.26 17.69 5.13
N TYR A 358 -24.24 16.97 5.58
CA TYR A 358 -24.41 15.73 6.31
C TYR A 358 -23.33 15.58 7.35
N HIS A 359 -23.63 14.90 8.42
CA HIS A 359 -22.71 14.59 9.50
C HIS A 359 -22.97 13.17 10.02
N GLU A 360 -21.90 12.43 10.21
CA GLU A 360 -21.92 11.13 10.88
C GLU A 360 -20.89 11.10 12.00
N SER A 361 -21.22 10.42 13.09
CA SER A 361 -20.32 10.17 14.21
C SER A 361 -20.31 8.69 14.55
N VAL A 362 -19.13 8.17 14.87
CA VAL A 362 -18.91 6.78 15.30
C VAL A 362 -18.24 6.74 16.66
N GLY A 363 -18.40 5.63 17.37
CA GLY A 363 -17.83 5.47 18.72
C GLY A 363 -16.34 5.17 18.74
N THR A 364 -15.83 4.58 17.68
CA THR A 364 -14.43 4.15 17.52
C THR A 364 -13.70 5.04 16.52
N TYR A 365 -13.75 4.70 15.25
CA TYR A 365 -13.19 5.48 14.15
C TYR A 365 -13.96 5.14 12.86
N TYR A 366 -13.91 6.04 11.87
CA TYR A 366 -14.33 5.73 10.51
C TYR A 366 -13.41 4.70 9.92
N GLY A 367 -14.01 3.60 9.42
CA GLY A 367 -13.26 2.49 8.90
C GLY A 367 -12.65 2.76 7.55
N TRP A 368 -11.51 2.16 7.31
CA TRP A 368 -10.79 2.05 6.04
C TRP A 368 -11.43 0.99 5.10
N GLN A 369 -12.71 0.71 5.26
CA GLN A 369 -13.34 -0.44 4.59
C GLN A 369 -13.61 -0.20 3.11
N ALA A 370 -13.91 1.04 2.73
CA ALA A 370 -14.20 1.40 1.36
C ALA A 370 -13.08 2.30 0.80
N LYS A 371 -12.44 1.88 -0.28
CA LYS A 371 -11.49 2.71 -1.03
C LYS A 371 -12.18 3.92 -1.70
N THR A 372 -13.49 3.86 -1.87
CA THR A 372 -14.32 4.97 -2.32
C THR A 372 -15.40 5.22 -1.28
N ASP A 373 -15.18 6.19 -0.38
CA ASP A 373 -16.07 6.43 0.75
C ASP A 373 -17.29 7.24 0.37
N TRP A 374 -17.17 8.12 -0.60
CA TRP A 374 -18.23 9.01 -1.03
C TRP A 374 -18.15 9.35 -2.51
N LYS A 375 -19.29 9.77 -3.08
CA LYS A 375 -19.36 10.26 -4.46
C LYS A 375 -20.54 11.21 -4.64
N VAL A 376 -20.32 12.40 -5.19
CA VAL A 376 -21.40 13.32 -5.55
C VAL A 376 -21.99 12.95 -6.91
N LEU A 377 -23.31 12.92 -6.96
CA LEU A 377 -24.11 12.74 -8.16
C LEU A 377 -24.72 14.10 -8.52
N TRP A 378 -23.90 14.93 -9.15
CA TRP A 378 -24.26 16.33 -9.43
C TRP A 378 -25.49 16.47 -10.32
N GLY A 379 -25.68 15.57 -11.28
CA GLY A 379 -26.81 15.60 -12.20
C GLY A 379 -28.16 15.41 -11.54
N SER A 380 -28.21 14.64 -10.45
CA SER A 380 -29.42 14.38 -9.65
C SER A 380 -29.46 15.13 -8.32
N ASN A 381 -28.43 15.89 -8.01
CA ASN A 381 -28.25 16.61 -6.73
C ASN A 381 -28.31 15.67 -5.51
N GLU A 382 -27.59 14.57 -5.60
CA GLU A 382 -27.52 13.51 -4.60
C GLU A 382 -26.05 13.22 -4.27
N PHE A 383 -25.79 12.43 -3.23
CA PHE A 383 -24.49 11.83 -2.99
C PHE A 383 -24.62 10.42 -2.40
N LEU A 384 -23.65 9.59 -2.73
CA LEU A 384 -23.44 8.30 -2.12
C LEU A 384 -22.48 8.47 -0.93
N TRP A 385 -22.74 7.79 0.14
CA TRP A 385 -21.93 7.77 1.34
C TRP A 385 -21.77 6.33 1.83
N ALA A 386 -20.52 5.88 2.02
CA ALA A 386 -20.23 4.59 2.65
C ALA A 386 -20.33 4.73 4.16
N SER A 387 -21.16 3.90 4.79
CA SER A 387 -21.34 3.92 6.24
C SER A 387 -21.37 2.51 6.81
N GLU A 388 -20.71 2.30 7.92
CA GLU A 388 -20.65 1.03 8.65
C GLU A 388 -21.76 0.85 9.70
N ARG A 389 -22.80 1.71 9.68
CA ARG A 389 -23.93 1.67 10.66
C ARG A 389 -24.66 0.35 10.74
N SER A 390 -24.56 -0.49 9.72
CA SER A 390 -25.13 -1.84 9.66
C SER A 390 -24.14 -2.94 10.06
N ASN A 391 -23.01 -2.60 10.66
CA ASN A 391 -21.87 -3.48 10.93
C ASN A 391 -21.04 -3.86 9.69
N TRP A 392 -21.43 -3.39 8.50
CA TRP A 392 -20.74 -3.57 7.25
C TRP A 392 -20.76 -2.25 6.50
N ALA A 393 -19.66 -1.85 5.90
CA ALA A 393 -19.64 -0.67 5.04
C ALA A 393 -20.58 -0.88 3.85
N GLN A 394 -21.60 -0.03 3.74
CA GLN A 394 -22.60 -0.07 2.68
C GLN A 394 -22.82 1.33 2.13
N TYR A 395 -23.16 1.46 0.85
CA TYR A 395 -23.53 2.74 0.27
C TYR A 395 -24.97 3.12 0.61
N TYR A 396 -25.14 4.37 1.01
CA TYR A 396 -26.40 5.04 1.28
C TYR A 396 -26.55 6.25 0.38
N LEU A 397 -27.75 6.48 -0.17
CA LEU A 397 -28.05 7.62 -1.03
C LEU A 397 -28.71 8.74 -0.23
N TYR A 398 -28.16 9.94 -0.38
CA TYR A 398 -28.64 11.14 0.30
C TYR A 398 -28.98 12.25 -0.69
N ASP A 399 -29.87 13.15 -0.29
CA ASP A 399 -30.13 14.41 -0.98
C ASP A 399 -29.03 15.43 -0.64
N LEU A 400 -28.36 15.99 -1.65
CA LEU A 400 -27.24 16.89 -1.47
C LEU A 400 -27.66 18.28 -0.93
N THR A 401 -28.94 18.69 -1.09
CA THR A 401 -29.43 19.98 -0.56
C THR A 401 -29.79 19.88 0.90
N THR A 402 -30.48 18.81 1.31
CA THR A 402 -31.06 18.70 2.64
C THR A 402 -30.27 17.79 3.57
N GLY A 403 -29.35 16.97 3.06
CA GLY A 403 -28.66 15.93 3.81
C GLY A 403 -29.55 14.77 4.25
N GLN A 404 -30.78 14.68 3.76
CA GLN A 404 -31.72 13.63 4.14
C GLN A 404 -31.38 12.31 3.44
N LEU A 405 -31.38 11.22 4.21
CA LEU A 405 -31.27 9.87 3.69
C LEU A 405 -32.46 9.56 2.78
N LYS A 406 -32.19 9.11 1.57
CA LYS A 406 -33.21 8.62 0.62
C LYS A 406 -33.43 7.13 0.76
N ASN A 407 -32.36 6.34 0.71
CA ASN A 407 -32.40 4.89 0.93
C ASN A 407 -30.98 4.30 1.10
N GLN A 408 -30.92 3.08 1.60
CA GLN A 408 -29.75 2.22 1.48
C GLN A 408 -29.67 1.67 0.05
N VAL A 409 -28.46 1.65 -0.53
CA VAL A 409 -28.22 1.22 -1.92
C VAL A 409 -27.67 -0.19 -1.98
N THR A 410 -26.63 -0.50 -1.22
CA THR A 410 -26.04 -1.84 -1.17
C THR A 410 -26.48 -2.60 0.08
N HIS A 411 -26.54 -3.94 -0.01
CA HIS A 411 -27.12 -4.76 1.06
C HIS A 411 -26.33 -6.05 1.28
N GLY A 412 -26.58 -6.69 2.42
CA GLY A 412 -26.04 -7.99 2.82
C GLY A 412 -24.76 -7.87 3.64
N ASP A 413 -24.21 -9.01 4.01
CA ASP A 413 -22.93 -9.11 4.69
C ASP A 413 -21.79 -8.68 3.72
N GLY A 414 -20.64 -8.38 4.27
CA GLY A 414 -19.46 -7.95 3.51
C GLY A 414 -19.46 -6.45 3.16
N PRO A 415 -18.31 -5.77 3.36
CA PRO A 415 -18.17 -4.36 3.07
C PRO A 415 -18.08 -4.08 1.55
N VAL A 416 -18.57 -2.92 1.12
CA VAL A 416 -18.23 -2.35 -0.19
C VAL A 416 -16.77 -1.91 -0.16
N PHE A 417 -16.10 -1.93 -1.33
CA PHE A 417 -14.68 -1.57 -1.41
C PHE A 417 -14.40 -0.47 -2.43
N GLN A 418 -14.72 -0.67 -3.71
CA GLN A 418 -14.51 0.32 -4.77
C GLN A 418 -15.83 0.66 -5.46
N LEU A 419 -15.84 1.82 -6.12
CA LEU A 419 -16.95 2.27 -6.97
C LEU A 419 -16.44 2.51 -8.41
N PRO A 420 -16.19 1.45 -9.19
CA PRO A 420 -15.59 1.54 -10.51
C PRO A 420 -16.37 2.39 -11.49
N TYR A 421 -17.71 2.40 -11.39
CA TYR A 421 -18.55 3.18 -12.28
C TYR A 421 -19.91 3.52 -11.69
N VAL A 422 -20.40 4.73 -11.99
CA VAL A 422 -21.76 5.19 -11.68
C VAL A 422 -22.45 5.67 -12.94
N ASP A 423 -23.57 5.07 -13.29
CA ASP A 423 -24.47 5.57 -14.32
C ASP A 423 -25.62 6.35 -13.68
N GLU A 424 -25.43 7.67 -13.54
CA GLU A 424 -26.45 8.54 -12.95
C GLU A 424 -27.75 8.54 -13.80
N LYS A 425 -27.64 8.43 -15.12
CA LYS A 425 -28.77 8.47 -16.04
C LYS A 425 -29.59 7.19 -15.95
N ALA A 426 -28.94 6.03 -15.93
CA ALA A 426 -29.60 4.73 -15.75
C ALA A 426 -29.95 4.46 -14.28
N ARG A 427 -29.47 5.28 -13.34
CA ARG A 427 -29.66 5.12 -11.90
C ARG A 427 -29.10 3.80 -11.38
N VAL A 428 -27.86 3.45 -11.78
CA VAL A 428 -27.18 2.20 -11.44
C VAL A 428 -25.75 2.50 -10.99
N ILE A 429 -25.26 1.75 -10.01
CA ILE A 429 -23.86 1.71 -9.65
C ILE A 429 -23.27 0.32 -9.88
N TYR A 430 -21.98 0.32 -10.22
CA TYR A 430 -21.12 -0.86 -10.22
C TYR A 430 -20.12 -0.68 -9.09
N PHE A 431 -20.07 -1.66 -8.19
CA PHE A 431 -19.23 -1.60 -6.99
C PHE A 431 -18.57 -2.94 -6.76
N THR A 432 -17.40 -2.92 -6.13
CA THR A 432 -16.77 -4.14 -5.63
C THR A 432 -17.07 -4.29 -4.15
N ALA A 433 -17.02 -5.51 -3.68
CA ALA A 433 -17.22 -5.86 -2.28
C ALA A 433 -16.52 -7.15 -1.94
N THR A 434 -16.14 -7.30 -0.66
CA THR A 434 -15.59 -8.53 -0.10
C THR A 434 -16.63 -9.22 0.77
N GLY A 435 -16.48 -10.53 1.05
CA GLY A 435 -17.24 -11.26 2.07
C GLY A 435 -18.74 -11.43 1.81
N LYS A 436 -19.26 -11.08 0.62
CA LYS A 436 -20.70 -11.23 0.31
C LYS A 436 -21.09 -12.68 -0.03
N GLU A 437 -20.19 -13.44 -0.63
CA GLU A 437 -20.48 -14.79 -1.09
C GLU A 437 -20.11 -15.84 -0.02
N LYS A 438 -21.07 -16.68 0.36
CA LYS A 438 -20.88 -17.70 1.40
C LYS A 438 -20.01 -18.85 0.92
N GLY A 439 -19.05 -19.26 1.76
CA GLY A 439 -18.17 -20.40 1.47
C GLY A 439 -17.01 -20.08 0.55
N VAL A 440 -16.79 -18.81 0.28
CA VAL A 440 -15.65 -18.25 -0.45
C VAL A 440 -14.73 -17.55 0.56
N ASP A 441 -13.46 -17.37 0.24
CA ASP A 441 -12.56 -16.56 1.07
C ASP A 441 -13.16 -15.15 1.21
N PRO A 442 -13.40 -14.66 2.44
CA PRO A 442 -14.10 -13.39 2.63
C PRO A 442 -13.28 -12.17 2.20
N TYR A 443 -12.04 -12.34 1.83
CA TYR A 443 -11.21 -11.27 1.32
C TYR A 443 -11.19 -11.20 -0.21
N PHE A 444 -11.85 -12.12 -0.93
CA PHE A 444 -11.98 -11.99 -2.39
C PHE A 444 -12.87 -10.80 -2.72
N GLU A 445 -12.31 -9.86 -3.48
CA GLU A 445 -13.03 -8.73 -4.05
C GLU A 445 -13.82 -9.19 -5.29
N GLN A 446 -15.10 -8.92 -5.34
CA GLN A 446 -15.97 -9.30 -6.45
C GLN A 446 -16.81 -8.10 -6.92
N LEU A 447 -17.09 -8.03 -8.23
CA LEU A 447 -17.85 -6.95 -8.84
C LEU A 447 -19.36 -7.22 -8.79
N TYR A 448 -20.10 -6.21 -8.37
CA TYR A 448 -21.56 -6.20 -8.30
C TYR A 448 -22.15 -5.01 -9.04
N ARG A 449 -23.44 -5.13 -9.35
CA ARG A 449 -24.27 -4.07 -9.88
C ARG A 449 -25.52 -3.93 -9.02
N VAL A 450 -26.00 -2.69 -8.79
CA VAL A 450 -27.25 -2.42 -8.07
C VAL A 450 -27.89 -1.12 -8.55
N GLY A 451 -29.22 -1.03 -8.52
CA GLY A 451 -29.92 0.23 -8.73
C GLY A 451 -29.73 1.21 -7.56
N LEU A 452 -29.67 2.50 -7.83
CA LEU A 452 -29.62 3.53 -6.77
C LEU A 452 -30.84 3.49 -5.83
N ASP A 453 -31.92 2.78 -6.21
CA ASP A 453 -33.09 2.50 -5.36
C ASP A 453 -32.88 1.26 -4.43
N GLY A 454 -31.69 0.68 -4.47
CA GLY A 454 -31.32 -0.49 -3.69
C GLY A 454 -31.84 -1.82 -4.24
N LYS A 455 -32.40 -1.84 -5.44
CA LYS A 455 -32.95 -3.07 -6.02
C LYS A 455 -32.02 -3.70 -7.07
N HIS A 456 -32.26 -5.00 -7.30
CA HIS A 456 -31.56 -5.78 -8.35
C HIS A 456 -30.02 -5.85 -8.14
N GLN A 457 -29.57 -5.98 -6.87
CA GLN A 457 -28.17 -6.27 -6.61
C GLN A 457 -27.79 -7.62 -7.20
N THR A 458 -26.79 -7.65 -8.05
CA THR A 458 -26.38 -8.83 -8.84
C THR A 458 -24.87 -8.94 -8.88
N LEU A 459 -24.33 -10.14 -8.63
CA LEU A 459 -22.93 -10.49 -8.81
C LEU A 459 -22.60 -10.59 -10.30
N LEU A 460 -21.52 -9.94 -10.74
CA LEU A 460 -21.05 -9.93 -12.14
C LEU A 460 -19.80 -10.78 -12.36
N THR A 461 -19.05 -11.10 -11.31
CA THR A 461 -17.83 -11.92 -11.35
C THR A 461 -18.03 -13.17 -10.48
N PRO A 462 -18.63 -14.24 -11.02
CA PRO A 462 -19.06 -15.39 -10.21
C PRO A 462 -17.94 -16.35 -9.82
N GLU A 463 -16.73 -16.16 -10.33
CA GLU A 463 -15.59 -16.98 -9.99
C GLU A 463 -15.17 -16.74 -8.52
N ALA A 464 -14.89 -17.83 -7.77
CA ALA A 464 -14.38 -17.75 -6.40
C ALA A 464 -12.88 -17.39 -6.42
N ALA A 465 -12.59 -16.13 -6.67
CA ALA A 465 -11.26 -15.58 -6.88
C ALA A 465 -11.21 -14.10 -6.46
N GLU A 466 -10.03 -13.58 -6.34
CA GLU A 466 -9.77 -12.15 -6.27
C GLU A 466 -9.87 -11.52 -7.66
N HIS A 467 -10.58 -10.40 -7.79
CA HIS A 467 -10.87 -9.71 -9.04
C HIS A 467 -10.37 -8.25 -9.01
N GLU A 468 -9.47 -7.93 -9.91
CA GLU A 468 -9.02 -6.56 -10.18
C GLU A 468 -9.82 -5.99 -11.35
N ILE A 469 -10.61 -4.96 -11.11
CA ILE A 469 -11.59 -4.41 -12.05
C ILE A 469 -11.16 -3.06 -12.61
N THR A 470 -11.12 -2.94 -13.95
CA THR A 470 -10.98 -1.66 -14.65
C THR A 470 -12.24 -1.40 -15.48
N ALA A 471 -12.97 -0.34 -15.16
CA ALA A 471 -14.20 0.01 -15.86
C ALA A 471 -13.92 0.78 -17.17
N ALA A 472 -14.73 0.53 -18.20
CA ALA A 472 -14.79 1.42 -19.36
C ALA A 472 -15.37 2.79 -18.95
N PRO A 473 -14.95 3.90 -19.60
CA PRO A 473 -15.49 5.25 -19.32
C PRO A 473 -17.00 5.37 -19.48
N ASP A 474 -17.62 4.52 -20.29
CA ASP A 474 -19.08 4.47 -20.51
C ASP A 474 -19.80 3.39 -19.67
N GLY A 475 -19.07 2.64 -18.83
CA GLY A 475 -19.59 1.59 -17.96
C GLY A 475 -20.18 0.36 -18.67
N ARG A 476 -19.98 0.22 -19.98
CA ARG A 476 -20.56 -0.89 -20.77
C ARG A 476 -19.72 -2.14 -20.78
N SER A 477 -18.46 -2.03 -20.34
CA SER A 477 -17.56 -3.18 -20.21
C SER A 477 -16.57 -2.96 -19.09
N PHE A 478 -16.00 -4.09 -18.64
CA PHE A 478 -15.00 -4.12 -17.58
C PHE A 478 -13.87 -5.06 -18.00
N VAL A 479 -12.62 -4.63 -17.82
CA VAL A 479 -11.51 -5.58 -17.79
C VAL A 479 -11.48 -6.15 -16.40
N ASP A 480 -11.49 -7.47 -16.31
CA ASP A 480 -11.46 -8.26 -15.09
C ASP A 480 -10.22 -9.16 -15.12
N VAL A 481 -9.31 -8.96 -14.18
CA VAL A 481 -8.12 -9.80 -13.98
C VAL A 481 -8.30 -10.57 -12.68
N TYR A 482 -8.52 -11.87 -12.78
CA TYR A 482 -8.82 -12.66 -11.59
C TYR A 482 -7.86 -13.83 -11.39
N SER A 483 -7.63 -14.17 -10.13
CA SER A 483 -6.76 -15.28 -9.71
C SER A 483 -7.02 -15.66 -8.24
N THR A 484 -6.35 -16.71 -7.79
CA THR A 484 -6.20 -17.01 -6.37
C THR A 484 -4.71 -17.10 -6.04
N ALA A 485 -4.35 -17.13 -4.78
CA ALA A 485 -2.96 -17.38 -4.38
C ALA A 485 -2.36 -18.70 -4.97
N GLN A 486 -3.22 -19.60 -5.41
CA GLN A 486 -2.85 -20.92 -5.95
C GLN A 486 -2.98 -21.04 -7.47
N THR A 487 -3.76 -20.16 -8.11
CA THR A 487 -4.06 -20.23 -9.54
C THR A 487 -3.58 -18.99 -10.27
N PRO A 488 -2.96 -19.13 -11.46
CA PRO A 488 -2.44 -17.99 -12.22
C PRO A 488 -3.55 -17.05 -12.69
N LYS A 489 -3.18 -15.79 -12.98
CA LYS A 489 -4.07 -14.73 -13.42
C LYS A 489 -4.71 -15.03 -14.78
N ILE A 490 -6.01 -14.76 -14.89
CA ILE A 490 -6.76 -14.76 -16.16
C ILE A 490 -7.33 -13.37 -16.35
N ALA A 491 -7.06 -12.76 -17.51
CA ALA A 491 -7.60 -11.46 -17.87
C ALA A 491 -8.67 -11.58 -18.94
N VAL A 492 -9.83 -11.01 -18.71
CA VAL A 492 -10.98 -11.02 -19.63
C VAL A 492 -11.59 -9.63 -19.76
N VAL A 493 -12.38 -9.42 -20.82
CA VAL A 493 -13.32 -8.31 -20.88
C VAL A 493 -14.73 -8.85 -20.63
N ARG A 494 -15.47 -8.23 -19.71
CA ARG A 494 -16.89 -8.52 -19.44
C ARG A 494 -17.78 -7.38 -19.91
N ASP A 495 -19.01 -7.67 -20.28
CA ASP A 495 -20.04 -6.65 -20.46
C ASP A 495 -20.68 -6.23 -19.11
N ASP A 496 -21.59 -5.27 -19.18
CA ASP A 496 -22.32 -4.73 -18.02
C ASP A 496 -23.29 -5.73 -17.35
N SER A 497 -23.44 -6.93 -17.89
CA SER A 497 -24.17 -8.06 -17.29
C SER A 497 -23.24 -9.10 -16.64
N GLY A 498 -21.92 -8.93 -16.73
CA GLY A 498 -20.89 -9.85 -16.25
C GLY A 498 -20.49 -10.94 -17.24
N LYS A 499 -21.08 -10.97 -18.45
CA LYS A 499 -20.77 -11.95 -19.48
C LYS A 499 -19.37 -11.68 -20.05
N VAL A 500 -18.53 -12.72 -20.12
CA VAL A 500 -17.22 -12.65 -20.78
C VAL A 500 -17.39 -12.42 -22.28
N LEU A 501 -16.81 -11.37 -22.80
CA LEU A 501 -16.78 -11.00 -24.22
C LEU A 501 -15.57 -11.58 -24.94
N VAL A 502 -14.39 -11.52 -24.29
CA VAL A 502 -13.12 -12.05 -24.81
C VAL A 502 -12.14 -12.30 -23.68
N THR A 503 -11.28 -13.29 -23.84
CA THR A 503 -10.10 -13.49 -22.98
C THR A 503 -8.93 -12.68 -23.56
N LEU A 504 -8.30 -11.86 -22.75
CA LEU A 504 -7.12 -11.07 -23.11
C LEU A 504 -5.85 -11.91 -23.05
N ALA A 505 -5.62 -12.55 -21.90
CA ALA A 505 -4.50 -13.46 -21.67
C ALA A 505 -4.79 -14.43 -20.52
N LYS A 506 -3.99 -15.49 -20.49
CA LYS A 506 -3.87 -16.43 -19.36
C LYS A 506 -2.42 -16.45 -18.97
N GLN A 507 -2.11 -16.12 -17.73
CA GLN A 507 -0.75 -16.13 -17.20
C GLN A 507 -0.13 -17.51 -17.30
N ASP A 508 1.08 -17.59 -17.84
CA ASP A 508 1.87 -18.84 -17.94
C ASP A 508 2.90 -18.89 -16.82
N ILE A 509 2.79 -19.91 -15.98
CA ILE A 509 3.68 -20.22 -14.86
C ILE A 509 4.43 -21.54 -15.06
N SER A 510 4.47 -22.07 -16.28
CA SER A 510 5.07 -23.39 -16.57
C SER A 510 6.55 -23.44 -16.19
N GLN A 511 7.32 -22.38 -16.45
CA GLN A 511 8.74 -22.28 -16.07
C GLN A 511 8.90 -22.19 -14.54
N LEU A 512 8.01 -21.49 -13.85
CA LEU A 512 8.00 -21.40 -12.39
C LEU A 512 7.75 -22.78 -11.74
N LEU A 513 6.77 -23.52 -12.27
CA LEU A 513 6.48 -24.89 -11.82
C LEU A 513 7.64 -25.83 -12.13
N ALA A 514 8.26 -25.73 -13.30
CA ALA A 514 9.44 -26.52 -13.68
C ALA A 514 10.64 -26.22 -12.76
N ALA A 515 10.77 -25.01 -12.24
CA ALA A 515 11.77 -24.65 -11.23
C ALA A 515 11.50 -25.27 -9.84
N GLY A 516 10.34 -25.90 -9.65
CA GLY A 516 9.95 -26.56 -8.40
C GLY A 516 9.13 -25.70 -7.44
N TRP A 517 8.67 -24.53 -7.87
CA TRP A 517 7.79 -23.65 -7.07
C TRP A 517 6.53 -24.41 -6.62
N LYS A 518 6.08 -24.10 -5.41
CA LYS A 518 4.84 -24.63 -4.85
C LYS A 518 3.94 -23.47 -4.41
N PRO A 519 2.62 -23.54 -4.69
CA PRO A 519 1.71 -22.52 -4.20
C PRO A 519 1.64 -22.51 -2.66
N PRO A 520 1.42 -21.35 -2.04
CA PRO A 520 1.13 -21.29 -0.63
C PRO A 520 -0.16 -22.05 -0.32
N MET A 521 -0.25 -22.59 0.87
CA MET A 521 -1.45 -23.29 1.35
C MET A 521 -2.37 -22.28 2.05
N PRO A 522 -3.58 -22.01 1.53
CA PRO A 522 -4.56 -21.23 2.27
C PRO A 522 -4.93 -21.94 3.57
N ILE A 523 -5.04 -21.20 4.64
CA ILE A 523 -5.41 -21.69 5.97
C ILE A 523 -6.59 -20.93 6.53
N THR A 524 -7.39 -21.63 7.34
CA THR A 524 -8.39 -21.01 8.20
C THR A 524 -8.15 -21.52 9.61
N VAL A 525 -8.07 -20.61 10.57
CA VAL A 525 -7.81 -20.94 11.99
C VAL A 525 -8.81 -20.21 12.87
N LYS A 526 -8.88 -20.56 14.15
CA LYS A 526 -9.72 -19.88 15.11
C LYS A 526 -8.98 -18.75 15.82
N ALA A 527 -9.64 -17.59 15.93
CA ALA A 527 -9.19 -16.47 16.73
C ALA A 527 -9.11 -16.79 18.22
N ARG A 528 -8.62 -15.85 19.02
CA ARG A 528 -8.53 -15.92 20.49
C ARG A 528 -9.84 -16.25 21.20
N ASP A 529 -10.97 -15.91 20.59
CA ASP A 529 -12.31 -16.20 21.11
C ASP A 529 -12.79 -17.66 20.87
N GLY A 530 -12.02 -18.44 20.13
CA GLY A 530 -12.32 -19.83 19.75
C GLY A 530 -13.50 -19.99 18.78
N LYS A 531 -14.00 -18.90 18.20
CA LYS A 531 -15.22 -18.90 17.36
C LYS A 531 -14.97 -18.27 16.01
N THR A 532 -14.39 -17.08 15.98
CA THR A 532 -14.13 -16.30 14.77
C THR A 532 -13.12 -17.00 13.88
N ASP A 533 -13.43 -17.11 12.59
CA ASP A 533 -12.50 -17.64 11.60
C ASP A 533 -11.53 -16.54 11.14
N LEU A 534 -10.25 -16.85 11.21
CA LEU A 534 -9.15 -16.06 10.66
C LEU A 534 -8.58 -16.80 9.45
N TYR A 535 -8.13 -16.04 8.48
CA TYR A 535 -7.63 -16.55 7.20
C TYR A 535 -6.17 -16.18 7.03
N GLY A 536 -5.44 -16.97 6.26
CA GLY A 536 -4.04 -16.71 6.01
C GLY A 536 -3.42 -17.71 5.06
N PHE A 537 -2.08 -17.71 5.05
CA PHE A 537 -1.30 -18.60 4.20
C PHE A 537 -0.21 -19.29 5.01
N LEU A 538 0.07 -20.53 4.61
CA LEU A 538 1.19 -21.32 5.11
C LEU A 538 2.09 -21.70 3.95
N VAL A 539 3.38 -21.40 4.07
CA VAL A 539 4.43 -21.76 3.11
C VAL A 539 5.29 -22.87 3.67
N ARG A 540 5.58 -23.88 2.86
CA ARG A 540 6.38 -25.05 3.23
C ARG A 540 7.64 -25.12 2.37
N PRO A 541 8.70 -25.80 2.86
CA PRO A 541 9.86 -26.09 2.03
C PRO A 541 9.47 -26.73 0.70
N THR A 542 10.19 -26.45 -0.37
CA THR A 542 9.95 -27.10 -1.67
C THR A 542 10.21 -28.61 -1.63
N ASP A 543 11.08 -29.07 -0.72
CA ASP A 543 11.40 -30.47 -0.41
C ASP A 543 10.68 -31.02 0.83
N PHE A 544 9.50 -30.45 1.14
CA PHE A 544 8.72 -30.75 2.34
C PHE A 544 8.52 -32.27 2.56
N ASP A 545 8.85 -32.72 3.79
CA ASP A 545 8.65 -34.10 4.26
C ASP A 545 7.68 -34.11 5.46
N PRO A 546 6.46 -34.67 5.34
CA PRO A 546 5.47 -34.68 6.42
C PRO A 546 5.90 -35.46 7.68
N ASN A 547 6.98 -36.24 7.61
CA ASN A 547 7.52 -37.02 8.75
C ASN A 547 8.55 -36.20 9.56
N LYS A 548 8.97 -35.04 9.11
CA LYS A 548 9.86 -34.14 9.82
C LYS A 548 9.04 -33.11 10.62
N ARG A 549 9.63 -32.60 11.70
CA ARG A 549 9.09 -31.46 12.44
C ARG A 549 9.86 -30.20 12.05
N TYR A 550 9.13 -29.15 11.71
CA TYR A 550 9.68 -27.87 11.26
C TYR A 550 9.41 -26.79 12.29
N PRO A 551 10.41 -26.00 12.69
CA PRO A 551 10.18 -24.75 13.40
C PRO A 551 9.27 -23.86 12.55
N LEU A 552 8.46 -23.02 13.21
CA LEU A 552 7.54 -22.12 12.53
C LEU A 552 8.06 -20.68 12.66
N VAL A 553 8.01 -19.93 11.58
CA VAL A 553 8.21 -18.47 11.56
C VAL A 553 6.89 -17.81 11.19
N ASP A 554 6.44 -16.91 12.06
CA ASP A 554 5.24 -16.11 11.88
C ASP A 554 5.63 -14.73 11.31
N TYR A 555 5.11 -14.38 10.14
CA TYR A 555 5.20 -13.04 9.58
C TYR A 555 4.00 -12.23 10.06
N VAL A 556 4.25 -11.14 10.76
CA VAL A 556 3.19 -10.33 11.36
C VAL A 556 3.25 -8.87 10.90
N TYR A 557 2.08 -8.34 10.54
CA TYR A 557 1.82 -6.92 10.35
C TYR A 557 0.37 -6.64 10.80
N PRO A 558 0.13 -6.24 12.06
CA PRO A 558 -1.24 -6.12 12.59
C PRO A 558 -1.93 -4.82 12.21
N GLY A 559 -1.31 -3.98 11.40
CA GLY A 559 -1.84 -2.66 11.04
C GLY A 559 -3.31 -2.70 10.65
N PRO A 560 -4.14 -1.84 11.24
CA PRO A 560 -5.59 -1.82 10.99
C PRO A 560 -5.94 -1.42 9.55
N GLN A 561 -5.00 -0.85 8.82
CA GLN A 561 -5.17 -0.48 7.41
C GLN A 561 -4.94 -1.63 6.42
N ASP A 562 -4.18 -2.69 6.78
CA ASP A 562 -3.78 -3.73 5.82
C ASP A 562 -3.88 -5.16 6.38
N GLY A 563 -3.33 -5.42 7.58
CA GLY A 563 -3.26 -6.76 8.18
C GLY A 563 -2.07 -7.60 7.72
N SER A 564 -1.76 -8.68 8.48
CA SER A 564 -0.55 -9.49 8.29
C SER A 564 -0.46 -10.16 6.92
N CYS A 565 -1.56 -10.64 6.39
CA CYS A 565 -1.59 -11.30 5.09
C CYS A 565 -1.94 -10.36 3.93
N GLY A 566 -2.11 -9.07 4.21
CA GLY A 566 -2.64 -8.09 3.27
C GLY A 566 -4.13 -8.29 2.98
N GLY A 567 -4.75 -7.30 2.35
CA GLY A 567 -6.17 -7.33 1.99
C GLY A 567 -6.49 -8.24 0.80
N PRO A 568 -7.47 -7.84 -0.01
CA PRO A 568 -7.87 -8.54 -1.23
C PRO A 568 -6.70 -8.83 -2.18
N GLU A 569 -5.83 -7.85 -2.42
CA GLU A 569 -4.70 -7.97 -3.34
C GLU A 569 -3.75 -9.15 -3.00
N ALA A 570 -3.55 -9.43 -1.71
CA ALA A 570 -2.72 -10.54 -1.27
C ALA A 570 -3.35 -11.91 -1.52
N ARG A 571 -4.64 -11.96 -1.86
CA ARG A 571 -5.34 -13.19 -2.29
C ARG A 571 -5.09 -13.54 -3.75
N SER A 572 -4.55 -12.60 -4.54
CA SER A 572 -4.12 -12.82 -5.92
C SER A 572 -2.90 -13.73 -6.04
N PHE A 573 -2.69 -14.26 -7.23
CA PHE A 573 -1.48 -15.00 -7.57
C PHE A 573 -0.25 -14.10 -7.45
N SER A 574 0.74 -14.59 -6.70
CA SER A 574 2.09 -14.04 -6.66
C SER A 574 3.12 -15.17 -6.69
N ALA A 575 4.13 -15.02 -7.54
CA ALA A 575 5.24 -15.98 -7.62
C ALA A 575 6.19 -15.92 -6.42
N SER A 576 6.17 -14.78 -5.70
CA SER A 576 6.96 -14.54 -4.50
C SER A 576 6.15 -13.73 -3.49
N ARG A 577 6.24 -14.11 -2.23
CA ARG A 577 5.66 -13.39 -1.09
C ARG A 577 6.79 -13.03 -0.14
N GLY A 578 7.37 -11.83 -0.33
CA GLY A 578 8.55 -11.42 0.42
C GLY A 578 9.67 -12.48 0.38
N ASP A 579 10.15 -12.89 1.53
CA ASP A 579 11.14 -13.97 1.68
C ASP A 579 10.57 -15.26 2.35
N ASP A 580 9.24 -15.42 2.37
CA ASP A 580 8.58 -16.57 3.02
C ASP A 580 9.06 -17.91 2.47
N GLN A 581 9.12 -18.05 1.13
CA GLN A 581 9.59 -19.29 0.51
C GLN A 581 11.09 -19.51 0.73
N ALA A 582 11.87 -18.41 0.81
CA ALA A 582 13.29 -18.50 1.12
C ALA A 582 13.53 -19.02 2.54
N LEU A 583 12.82 -18.47 3.53
CA LEU A 583 12.83 -18.99 4.90
C LEU A 583 12.35 -20.45 4.96
N ALA A 584 11.31 -20.80 4.20
CA ALA A 584 10.83 -22.17 4.17
C ALA A 584 11.91 -23.13 3.65
N ASP A 585 12.60 -22.78 2.57
CA ASP A 585 13.68 -23.64 2.02
C ASP A 585 14.94 -23.70 2.93
N LEU A 586 15.08 -22.75 3.88
CA LEU A 586 16.06 -22.85 4.96
C LEU A 586 15.61 -23.81 6.09
N GLY A 587 14.42 -24.42 5.98
CA GLY A 587 13.96 -25.49 6.88
C GLY A 587 12.90 -25.05 7.88
N PHE A 588 12.18 -24.00 7.61
CA PHE A 588 11.04 -23.54 8.41
C PHE A 588 9.70 -23.86 7.74
N VAL A 589 8.61 -23.74 8.46
CA VAL A 589 7.31 -23.43 7.90
C VAL A 589 7.01 -21.97 8.22
N VAL A 590 6.49 -21.22 7.24
CA VAL A 590 6.22 -19.80 7.40
C VAL A 590 4.72 -19.59 7.32
N VAL A 591 4.18 -18.81 8.24
CA VAL A 591 2.76 -18.43 8.23
C VAL A 591 2.63 -16.93 8.20
N CYS A 592 1.55 -16.45 7.59
CA CYS A 592 0.91 -15.20 7.95
C CYS A 592 -0.54 -15.49 8.29
N ILE A 593 -1.07 -14.91 9.34
CA ILE A 593 -2.44 -15.08 9.82
C ILE A 593 -3.03 -13.69 10.05
N ASP A 594 -4.22 -13.43 9.49
CA ASP A 594 -4.96 -12.22 9.84
C ASP A 594 -5.41 -12.27 11.30
N GLY A 595 -5.80 -11.16 11.87
CA GLY A 595 -6.26 -11.07 13.26
C GLY A 595 -7.50 -10.21 13.38
N MET A 596 -8.17 -10.33 14.51
CA MET A 596 -9.26 -9.41 14.85
C MET A 596 -8.68 -8.00 14.97
N GLY A 597 -9.28 -7.05 14.27
CA GLY A 597 -8.74 -5.69 14.09
C GLY A 597 -8.30 -5.39 12.66
N ASN A 598 -8.09 -6.41 11.80
CA ASN A 598 -7.76 -6.19 10.41
C ASN A 598 -8.95 -5.71 9.56
N PRO A 599 -8.72 -5.00 8.44
CA PRO A 599 -9.78 -4.44 7.59
C PRO A 599 -10.51 -5.48 6.75
N HIS A 600 -11.45 -5.05 5.91
CA HIS A 600 -12.22 -5.84 4.93
C HIS A 600 -13.15 -6.90 5.53
N ARG A 601 -13.52 -6.72 6.80
CA ARG A 601 -14.50 -7.54 7.54
C ARG A 601 -15.59 -6.65 8.12
N SER A 602 -16.37 -7.16 9.07
CA SER A 602 -17.37 -6.35 9.76
C SER A 602 -16.74 -5.27 10.64
N LYS A 603 -17.49 -4.18 10.89
CA LYS A 603 -17.01 -3.14 11.82
C LYS A 603 -16.65 -3.69 13.18
N ALA A 604 -17.45 -4.58 13.74
CA ALA A 604 -17.16 -5.22 15.02
C ALA A 604 -15.87 -6.06 15.02
N PHE A 605 -15.48 -6.61 13.88
CA PHE A 605 -14.20 -7.30 13.72
C PHE A 605 -13.03 -6.29 13.63
N HIS A 606 -13.20 -5.22 12.84
CA HIS A 606 -12.21 -4.17 12.68
C HIS A 606 -12.03 -3.36 13.98
N ASP A 607 -13.12 -3.04 14.68
CA ASP A 607 -13.12 -2.31 15.96
C ASP A 607 -12.47 -3.09 17.13
N ALA A 608 -12.04 -4.32 16.93
CA ALA A 608 -11.32 -5.06 17.95
C ALA A 608 -10.05 -4.32 18.42
N HIS A 609 -9.43 -3.51 17.55
CA HIS A 609 -8.34 -2.61 17.93
C HIS A 609 -8.76 -1.54 18.94
N ALA A 610 -9.94 -0.96 18.78
CA ALA A 610 -10.43 0.13 19.60
C ALA A 610 -11.25 -0.35 20.82
N SER A 611 -11.46 -1.66 20.96
CA SER A 611 -12.33 -2.23 22.01
C SER A 611 -11.70 -2.19 23.40
N SER A 612 -10.40 -2.08 23.49
CA SER A 612 -9.65 -2.00 24.73
C SER A 612 -8.39 -1.15 24.57
N PRO A 613 -8.09 -0.21 25.47
CA PRO A 613 -6.82 0.51 25.44
C PRO A 613 -5.58 -0.38 25.51
N GLN A 614 -5.70 -1.65 25.91
CA GLN A 614 -4.61 -2.60 25.97
C GLN A 614 -4.33 -3.32 24.66
N ASP A 615 -5.21 -3.16 23.68
CA ASP A 615 -5.21 -4.01 22.47
C ASP A 615 -4.72 -3.28 21.21
N MET A 616 -4.26 -2.04 21.31
CA MET A 616 -3.89 -1.27 20.12
C MET A 616 -2.47 -1.52 19.65
N GLY A 617 -2.31 -1.74 18.35
CA GLY A 617 -1.02 -1.90 17.69
C GLY A 617 -0.44 -3.32 17.72
N ASP A 618 -0.73 -4.13 18.72
CA ASP A 618 -0.27 -5.52 18.86
C ASP A 618 -1.39 -6.54 19.01
N ASP A 619 -2.57 -6.12 18.75
CA ASP A 619 -3.86 -6.72 19.02
C ASP A 619 -4.05 -8.10 18.42
N THR A 620 -3.42 -8.34 17.28
CA THR A 620 -3.49 -9.63 16.60
C THR A 620 -2.62 -10.70 17.26
N ILE A 621 -1.72 -10.38 18.19
CA ILE A 621 -0.77 -11.35 18.76
C ILE A 621 -1.48 -12.50 19.51
N PRO A 622 -2.51 -12.29 20.32
CA PRO A 622 -3.28 -13.39 20.87
C PRO A 622 -3.92 -14.29 19.81
N ASP A 623 -4.30 -13.72 18.66
CA ASP A 623 -4.85 -14.47 17.53
C ASP A 623 -3.76 -15.27 16.80
N GLN A 624 -2.55 -14.71 16.64
CA GLN A 624 -1.40 -15.43 16.10
C GLN A 624 -1.10 -16.66 16.96
N VAL A 625 -1.03 -16.49 18.29
CA VAL A 625 -0.82 -17.61 19.24
C VAL A 625 -1.91 -18.66 19.12
N SER A 626 -3.19 -18.25 19.05
CA SER A 626 -4.34 -19.16 18.89
C SER A 626 -4.25 -19.90 17.56
N GLY A 627 -4.02 -19.19 16.46
CA GLY A 627 -3.94 -19.74 15.12
C GLY A 627 -2.80 -20.73 14.94
N VAL A 628 -1.60 -20.40 15.42
CA VAL A 628 -0.45 -21.32 15.37
C VAL A 628 -0.69 -22.60 16.18
N LYS A 629 -1.31 -22.50 17.38
CA LYS A 629 -1.71 -23.66 18.18
C LYS A 629 -2.74 -24.53 17.45
N ASP A 630 -3.73 -23.93 16.82
CA ASP A 630 -4.74 -24.62 16.02
C ASP A 630 -4.09 -25.36 14.84
N LEU A 631 -3.18 -24.71 14.10
CA LEU A 631 -2.40 -25.34 13.02
C LEU A 631 -1.58 -26.52 13.53
N ALA A 632 -0.86 -26.37 14.64
CA ALA A 632 -0.04 -27.43 15.22
C ALA A 632 -0.88 -28.62 15.69
N SER A 633 -2.12 -28.39 16.13
CA SER A 633 -3.05 -29.48 16.50
C SER A 633 -3.49 -30.33 15.31
N ARG A 634 -3.56 -29.73 14.11
CA ARG A 634 -3.95 -30.37 12.84
C ARG A 634 -2.76 -30.94 12.07
N TYR A 635 -1.60 -30.34 12.22
CA TYR A 635 -0.40 -30.65 11.45
C TYR A 635 0.76 -31.02 12.37
N PRO A 636 0.98 -32.32 12.68
CA PRO A 636 2.01 -32.76 13.64
C PRO A 636 3.45 -32.45 13.22
N TRP A 637 3.66 -32.06 11.97
CA TRP A 637 4.94 -31.60 11.44
C TRP A 637 5.29 -30.16 11.83
N ILE A 638 4.36 -29.38 12.42
CA ILE A 638 4.65 -28.08 13.01
C ILE A 638 5.25 -28.28 14.41
N ASP A 639 6.39 -27.68 14.64
CA ASP A 639 7.04 -27.70 15.95
C ASP A 639 6.66 -26.47 16.77
N VAL A 640 5.56 -26.58 17.51
CA VAL A 640 5.01 -25.47 18.32
C VAL A 640 5.91 -25.05 19.50
N ASP A 641 6.93 -25.83 19.82
CA ASP A 641 7.95 -25.51 20.84
C ASP A 641 9.07 -24.60 20.28
N ARG A 642 9.12 -24.44 18.95
CA ARG A 642 10.07 -23.59 18.23
C ARG A 642 9.35 -22.65 17.29
N VAL A 643 8.78 -21.58 17.85
CA VAL A 643 8.08 -20.54 17.10
C VAL A 643 8.92 -19.27 17.15
N GLY A 644 9.19 -18.70 15.98
CA GLY A 644 9.76 -17.38 15.77
C GLY A 644 8.74 -16.44 15.18
N ILE A 645 9.02 -15.13 15.24
CA ILE A 645 8.15 -14.08 14.71
C ILE A 645 9.00 -12.96 14.12
N TRP A 646 8.51 -12.34 13.04
CA TRP A 646 9.15 -11.14 12.50
C TRP A 646 8.15 -10.23 11.80
N GLY A 647 8.50 -8.97 11.77
CA GLY A 647 7.76 -7.96 11.02
C GLY A 647 8.50 -6.65 10.92
N HIS A 648 8.01 -5.79 10.04
CA HIS A 648 8.56 -4.47 9.76
C HIS A 648 7.54 -3.39 10.13
N SER A 649 7.98 -2.20 10.59
CA SER A 649 7.09 -1.10 10.96
C SER A 649 6.13 -1.50 12.10
N GLY A 650 4.82 -1.40 11.91
CA GLY A 650 3.82 -1.97 12.84
C GLY A 650 4.05 -3.46 13.16
N GLY A 651 4.59 -4.23 12.20
CA GLY A 651 5.01 -5.61 12.43
C GLY A 651 6.25 -5.73 13.31
N GLY A 652 7.15 -4.73 13.28
CA GLY A 652 8.28 -4.61 14.21
C GLY A 652 7.80 -4.35 15.63
N ASN A 653 6.84 -3.46 15.79
CA ASN A 653 6.15 -3.22 17.06
C ASN A 653 5.53 -4.51 17.60
N ALA A 654 4.69 -5.17 16.79
CA ALA A 654 4.02 -6.42 17.15
C ALA A 654 5.00 -7.55 17.49
N THR A 655 6.14 -7.65 16.80
CA THR A 655 7.19 -8.62 17.10
C THR A 655 7.76 -8.43 18.52
N VAL A 656 8.06 -7.19 18.90
CA VAL A 656 8.56 -6.89 20.26
C VAL A 656 7.47 -7.15 21.29
N SER A 657 6.23 -6.74 21.02
CA SER A 657 5.08 -7.02 21.87
C SER A 657 4.90 -8.54 22.08
N ALA A 658 4.95 -9.33 21.01
CA ALA A 658 4.86 -10.79 21.07
C ALA A 658 5.94 -11.41 21.97
N MET A 659 7.18 -10.94 21.84
CA MET A 659 8.31 -11.42 22.65
C MET A 659 8.17 -11.05 24.12
N PHE A 660 7.45 -9.97 24.45
CA PHE A 660 7.27 -9.51 25.84
C PHE A 660 5.99 -10.04 26.49
N HIS A 661 4.89 -10.17 25.72
CA HIS A 661 3.62 -10.66 26.28
C HIS A 661 3.48 -12.19 26.22
N PHE A 662 4.14 -12.85 25.25
CA PHE A 662 4.12 -14.32 25.09
C PHE A 662 5.53 -14.93 25.09
N PRO A 663 6.39 -14.61 26.09
CA PRO A 663 7.81 -15.01 26.11
C PRO A 663 8.03 -16.52 26.21
N GLU A 664 7.00 -17.29 26.66
CA GLU A 664 7.07 -18.76 26.69
C GLU A 664 6.66 -19.38 25.35
N PHE A 665 6.03 -18.61 24.45
CA PHE A 665 5.60 -19.11 23.15
C PHE A 665 6.61 -18.75 22.06
N PHE A 666 6.91 -17.47 21.88
CA PHE A 666 7.87 -17.01 20.89
C PHE A 666 9.31 -17.13 21.43
N LYS A 667 10.17 -17.82 20.69
CA LYS A 667 11.56 -18.12 21.08
C LYS A 667 12.56 -17.15 20.43
N VAL A 668 12.24 -16.66 19.23
CA VAL A 668 13.10 -15.77 18.43
C VAL A 668 12.25 -14.70 17.77
N GLY A 669 12.59 -13.43 17.99
CA GLY A 669 11.98 -12.28 17.35
C GLY A 669 12.99 -11.51 16.49
N TRP A 670 12.55 -11.05 15.30
CA TRP A 670 13.30 -10.14 14.46
C TRP A 670 12.40 -8.94 14.13
N ALA A 671 12.62 -7.83 14.84
CA ALA A 671 11.81 -6.61 14.73
C ALA A 671 12.52 -5.55 13.89
N GLU A 672 11.84 -5.04 12.85
CA GLU A 672 12.39 -4.01 11.97
C GLU A 672 11.60 -2.71 12.10
N SER A 673 12.30 -1.58 12.38
CA SER A 673 11.79 -0.20 12.35
C SER A 673 10.41 -0.03 13.03
N GLY A 674 10.24 -0.61 14.23
CA GLY A 674 8.93 -0.65 14.90
C GLY A 674 8.58 0.66 15.63
N ASN A 675 7.31 1.07 15.58
CA ASN A 675 6.70 2.16 16.33
C ASN A 675 6.32 1.71 17.74
N HIS A 676 7.33 1.44 18.57
CA HIS A 676 7.19 0.78 19.88
C HIS A 676 6.48 1.60 20.96
N ASP A 677 6.44 2.91 20.79
CA ASP A 677 5.61 3.83 21.59
C ASP A 677 4.97 4.82 20.61
N ASN A 678 3.69 4.68 20.41
CA ASN A 678 2.95 5.47 19.43
C ASN A 678 2.87 6.97 19.78
N ARG A 679 3.23 7.38 21.00
CA ARG A 679 3.42 8.81 21.35
C ARG A 679 4.67 9.43 20.71
N ASP A 680 5.60 8.60 20.24
CA ASP A 680 6.78 9.01 19.47
C ASP A 680 6.60 8.70 17.98
N TYR A 681 5.34 8.83 17.51
CA TYR A 681 4.94 8.61 16.12
C TYR A 681 3.94 9.67 15.68
N GLU A 682 3.68 9.76 14.37
CA GLU A 682 2.83 10.78 13.78
C GLU A 682 1.39 10.69 14.28
N ASP A 683 0.80 11.84 14.58
CA ASP A 683 -0.54 11.96 15.17
C ASP A 683 -1.64 11.44 14.26
N ASP A 684 -1.58 11.72 12.96
CA ASP A 684 -2.61 11.36 11.98
C ASP A 684 -2.83 9.85 11.89
N TRP A 685 -1.77 9.04 11.99
CA TRP A 685 -1.91 7.59 11.96
C TRP A 685 -2.48 7.02 13.27
N ASP A 686 -1.86 7.36 14.40
CA ASP A 686 -2.20 6.68 15.66
C ASP A 686 -3.49 7.18 16.29
N GLU A 687 -3.74 8.49 16.25
CA GLU A 687 -4.96 9.05 16.86
C GLU A 687 -6.22 8.63 16.13
N ARG A 688 -6.11 8.23 14.86
CA ARG A 688 -7.19 7.58 14.12
C ARG A 688 -7.62 6.28 14.78
N TRP A 689 -6.67 5.39 15.07
CA TRP A 689 -6.95 4.04 15.55
C TRP A 689 -7.12 3.97 17.06
N ALA A 690 -6.30 4.74 17.78
CA ALA A 690 -6.21 4.74 19.23
C ALA A 690 -7.04 5.83 19.91
N GLY A 691 -7.48 6.83 19.14
CA GLY A 691 -8.08 8.04 19.66
C GLY A 691 -7.04 8.99 20.27
N LEU A 692 -7.49 10.18 20.65
CA LEU A 692 -6.62 11.20 21.23
C LEU A 692 -5.97 10.72 22.52
N GLU A 693 -4.75 11.20 22.80
CA GLU A 693 -4.11 10.93 24.06
C GLU A 693 -4.88 11.55 25.24
N VAL A 694 -5.14 10.73 26.24
CA VAL A 694 -5.79 11.14 27.49
C VAL A 694 -4.92 10.75 28.66
N VAL A 695 -4.39 11.74 29.39
CA VAL A 695 -3.63 11.50 30.63
C VAL A 695 -4.60 11.55 31.81
N GLY A 696 -4.70 10.45 32.53
CA GLY A 696 -5.55 10.31 33.73
C GLY A 696 -5.03 11.09 34.95
N PRO A 697 -5.83 11.19 36.01
CA PRO A 697 -5.42 11.86 37.26
C PRO A 697 -4.22 11.20 37.95
N ASP A 698 -3.93 9.95 37.64
CA ASP A 698 -2.77 9.20 38.14
C ASP A 698 -1.49 9.45 37.30
N GLY A 699 -1.58 10.31 36.29
CA GLY A 699 -0.50 10.63 35.38
C GLY A 699 -0.23 9.57 34.30
N LYS A 700 -1.11 8.58 34.16
CA LYS A 700 -1.00 7.56 33.11
C LYS A 700 -1.76 7.96 31.87
N SER A 701 -1.16 7.69 30.71
CA SER A 701 -1.76 7.84 29.40
C SER A 701 -2.50 6.57 29.00
N ASN A 702 -3.57 6.70 28.21
CA ASN A 702 -4.19 5.56 27.53
C ASN A 702 -3.20 4.85 26.59
N TYR A 703 -2.13 5.51 26.15
CA TYR A 703 -1.07 4.93 25.32
C TYR A 703 -0.04 4.09 26.12
N ASP A 704 -0.01 4.17 27.45
CA ASP A 704 0.97 3.43 28.26
C ASP A 704 0.84 1.90 28.14
N ALA A 705 -0.35 1.41 27.86
CA ALA A 705 -0.59 -0.02 27.71
C ALA A 705 0.02 -0.62 26.43
N HIS A 706 0.28 0.22 25.42
CA HIS A 706 0.83 -0.19 24.11
C HIS A 706 2.33 0.05 24.01
N ALA A 707 2.90 0.82 24.92
CA ALA A 707 4.31 1.17 24.93
C ALA A 707 5.16 -0.05 25.32
N ASN A 708 5.81 -0.66 24.32
CA ASN A 708 6.57 -1.89 24.48
C ASN A 708 7.64 -1.82 25.59
N GLN A 709 8.27 -0.65 25.80
CA GLN A 709 9.29 -0.47 26.85
C GLN A 709 8.75 -0.77 28.25
N ASN A 710 7.43 -0.68 28.48
CA ASN A 710 6.85 -0.98 29.79
C ASN A 710 6.89 -2.47 30.13
N TYR A 711 7.10 -3.35 29.15
CA TYR A 711 7.09 -4.81 29.29
C TYR A 711 8.46 -5.46 29.07
N ALA A 712 9.50 -4.67 28.83
CA ALA A 712 10.86 -5.13 28.51
C ALA A 712 11.43 -6.18 29.49
N ALA A 713 11.04 -6.10 30.78
CA ALA A 713 11.45 -7.05 31.82
C ALA A 713 10.98 -8.49 31.56
N ASN A 714 9.98 -8.70 30.68
CA ASN A 714 9.42 -10.02 30.40
C ASN A 714 10.21 -10.81 29.36
N LEU A 715 11.13 -10.19 28.61
CA LEU A 715 11.89 -10.87 27.55
C LEU A 715 12.59 -12.13 28.08
N LYS A 716 12.41 -13.27 27.36
CA LYS A 716 13.07 -14.55 27.66
C LYS A 716 13.80 -15.14 26.46
N GLY A 717 13.31 -14.89 25.25
CA GLY A 717 13.87 -15.42 24.00
C GLY A 717 14.99 -14.55 23.42
N HIS A 718 15.39 -14.86 22.21
CA HIS A 718 16.35 -14.06 21.42
C HIS A 718 15.60 -12.99 20.62
N LEU A 719 15.93 -11.72 20.85
CA LEU A 719 15.34 -10.57 20.17
C LEU A 719 16.42 -9.80 19.42
N MET A 720 16.24 -9.61 18.12
CA MET A 720 16.97 -8.66 17.31
C MET A 720 16.06 -7.47 16.98
N MET A 721 16.54 -6.26 17.20
CA MET A 721 15.90 -5.03 16.75
C MET A 721 16.77 -4.35 15.69
N THR A 722 16.17 -3.93 14.57
CA THR A 722 16.89 -3.21 13.52
C THR A 722 16.19 -1.90 13.24
N HIS A 723 16.97 -0.83 12.93
CA HIS A 723 16.41 0.48 12.61
C HIS A 723 17.34 1.27 11.71
N GLY A 724 16.79 2.03 10.76
CA GLY A 724 17.54 3.00 9.96
C GLY A 724 17.83 4.26 10.78
N THR A 725 19.09 4.79 10.74
CA THR A 725 19.39 5.99 11.53
C THR A 725 18.81 7.28 10.94
N MET A 726 18.31 7.22 9.72
CA MET A 726 17.63 8.32 9.02
C MET A 726 16.18 7.95 8.68
N ASP A 727 15.56 7.11 9.52
CA ASP A 727 14.16 6.77 9.40
C ASP A 727 13.30 7.99 9.72
N ASP A 728 12.67 8.53 8.70
CA ASP A 728 11.85 9.73 8.72
C ASP A 728 10.36 9.39 8.81
N ASN A 729 10.01 8.11 8.72
CA ASN A 729 8.68 7.58 8.99
C ASN A 729 8.55 7.25 10.48
N VAL A 730 9.14 6.16 10.94
CA VAL A 730 9.20 5.82 12.37
C VAL A 730 10.52 6.33 12.96
N PRO A 731 10.49 7.32 13.85
CA PRO A 731 11.72 7.85 14.43
C PRO A 731 12.56 6.78 15.14
N PRO A 732 13.91 6.76 14.97
CA PRO A 732 14.78 5.77 15.61
C PRO A 732 14.73 5.78 17.14
N SER A 733 14.25 6.87 17.73
CA SER A 733 13.98 7.00 19.18
C SER A 733 13.03 5.92 19.69
N ASN A 734 12.04 5.50 18.87
CA ASN A 734 11.13 4.39 19.20
C ASN A 734 11.87 3.11 19.61
N THR A 735 12.84 2.66 18.82
CA THR A 735 13.67 1.51 19.17
C THR A 735 14.56 1.80 20.39
N LEU A 736 15.10 3.02 20.50
CA LEU A 736 15.98 3.38 21.63
C LEU A 736 15.24 3.42 22.97
N LEU A 737 13.96 3.75 23.02
CA LEU A 737 13.11 3.64 24.23
C LEU A 737 13.06 2.20 24.74
N VAL A 738 12.86 1.23 23.85
CA VAL A 738 12.85 -0.20 24.20
C VAL A 738 14.25 -0.66 24.65
N VAL A 739 15.30 -0.23 23.95
CA VAL A 739 16.70 -0.54 24.30
C VAL A 739 17.03 -0.06 25.71
N ASP A 740 16.69 1.17 26.05
CA ASP A 740 16.90 1.74 27.40
C ASP A 740 16.17 0.91 28.47
N ALA A 741 14.95 0.52 28.20
CA ALA A 741 14.15 -0.30 29.12
C ALA A 741 14.74 -1.73 29.30
N LEU A 742 15.21 -2.36 28.23
CA LEU A 742 15.89 -3.67 28.29
C LEU A 742 17.19 -3.60 29.10
N ILE A 743 18.00 -2.57 28.90
CA ILE A 743 19.22 -2.32 29.67
C ILE A 743 18.88 -2.17 31.15
N LYS A 744 17.88 -1.35 31.50
CA LYS A 744 17.42 -1.15 32.88
C LYS A 744 16.91 -2.44 33.52
N ALA A 745 16.25 -3.30 32.71
CA ALA A 745 15.77 -4.61 33.13
C ALA A 745 16.86 -5.71 33.14
N ASN A 746 18.10 -5.37 32.79
CA ASN A 746 19.23 -6.30 32.66
C ASN A 746 18.92 -7.51 31.78
N LYS A 747 18.38 -7.24 30.58
CA LYS A 747 18.02 -8.24 29.57
C LYS A 747 19.04 -8.27 28.43
N ASP A 748 19.36 -9.47 27.94
CA ASP A 748 20.20 -9.64 26.77
C ASP A 748 19.32 -9.53 25.50
N PHE A 749 19.80 -8.77 24.52
CA PHE A 749 19.18 -8.57 23.22
C PHE A 749 20.25 -8.22 22.17
N ASP A 750 19.89 -8.32 20.91
CA ASP A 750 20.73 -7.91 19.79
C ASP A 750 20.12 -6.67 19.11
N MET A 751 20.99 -5.77 18.61
CA MET A 751 20.55 -4.56 17.90
C MET A 751 21.42 -4.32 16.65
N LEU A 752 20.81 -3.87 15.58
CA LEU A 752 21.48 -3.49 14.33
C LEU A 752 20.94 -2.13 13.83
N MET A 753 21.65 -1.06 14.14
CA MET A 753 21.39 0.25 13.53
C MET A 753 22.03 0.33 12.15
N ILE A 754 21.25 0.74 11.14
CA ILE A 754 21.69 0.85 9.74
C ILE A 754 21.99 2.32 9.44
N PRO A 755 23.28 2.70 9.30
CA PRO A 755 23.65 4.11 9.09
C PRO A 755 23.05 4.69 7.82
N ASN A 756 22.45 5.86 7.91
CA ASN A 756 21.84 6.63 6.82
C ASN A 756 20.70 5.93 6.07
N ALA A 757 20.23 4.78 6.55
CA ALA A 757 19.07 4.13 6.00
C ALA A 757 17.78 4.79 6.51
N HIS A 758 16.80 4.91 5.63
CA HIS A 758 15.42 5.28 5.91
C HIS A 758 14.59 4.04 6.30
N HIS A 759 13.29 4.18 6.37
CA HIS A 759 12.36 3.13 6.83
C HIS A 759 12.49 1.80 6.07
N GLY A 760 12.69 1.82 4.75
CA GLY A 760 12.85 0.63 3.89
C GLY A 760 14.28 0.11 3.72
N TYR A 761 15.26 0.61 4.47
CA TYR A 761 16.69 0.28 4.46
C TYR A 761 17.45 0.49 3.13
N GLY A 762 16.78 0.73 1.99
CA GLY A 762 17.41 1.02 0.71
C GLY A 762 18.51 0.01 0.34
N GLU A 763 19.75 0.49 0.10
CA GLU A 763 20.89 -0.35 -0.31
C GLU A 763 21.26 -1.44 0.73
N ALA A 764 20.90 -1.26 1.99
CA ALA A 764 21.18 -2.25 3.04
C ALA A 764 20.17 -3.40 3.09
N THR A 765 19.04 -3.35 2.37
CA THR A 765 17.99 -4.38 2.37
C THR A 765 18.52 -5.81 2.18
N PRO A 766 19.41 -6.11 1.20
CA PRO A 766 19.92 -7.47 1.05
C PRO A 766 20.74 -7.95 2.25
N TYR A 767 21.47 -7.05 2.88
CA TYR A 767 22.25 -7.36 4.08
C TYR A 767 21.33 -7.67 5.27
N VAL A 768 20.30 -6.83 5.50
CA VAL A 768 19.33 -7.01 6.60
C VAL A 768 18.56 -8.33 6.43
N MET A 769 18.10 -8.63 5.22
CA MET A 769 17.43 -9.89 4.87
C MET A 769 18.32 -11.11 5.21
N LYS A 770 19.59 -11.09 4.77
CA LYS A 770 20.54 -12.16 5.10
C LYS A 770 20.71 -12.31 6.61
N ARG A 771 20.85 -11.21 7.34
CA ARG A 771 21.02 -11.24 8.80
C ARG A 771 19.78 -11.80 9.50
N ARG A 772 18.57 -11.58 8.98
CA ARG A 772 17.32 -12.19 9.45
C ARG A 772 17.34 -13.71 9.25
N TRP A 773 17.74 -14.18 8.07
CA TRP A 773 17.90 -15.62 7.82
C TRP A 773 18.93 -16.25 8.75
N ASP A 774 20.10 -15.63 8.91
CA ASP A 774 21.15 -16.08 9.84
C ASP A 774 20.62 -16.20 11.26
N TYR A 775 19.78 -15.25 11.70
CA TYR A 775 19.27 -15.19 13.06
C TYR A 775 18.31 -16.35 13.34
N PHE A 776 17.37 -16.60 12.44
CA PHE A 776 16.47 -17.75 12.56
C PHE A 776 17.20 -19.09 12.43
N VAL A 777 18.13 -19.22 11.48
CA VAL A 777 18.96 -20.42 11.36
C VAL A 777 19.72 -20.69 12.66
N LYS A 778 20.31 -19.67 13.26
CA LYS A 778 21.12 -19.82 14.47
C LYS A 778 20.27 -20.14 15.70
N TYR A 779 19.25 -19.34 15.96
CA TYR A 779 18.57 -19.37 17.25
C TYR A 779 17.28 -20.22 17.23
N LEU A 780 16.60 -20.35 16.12
CA LEU A 780 15.36 -21.13 16.01
C LEU A 780 15.58 -22.53 15.46
N ALA A 781 16.37 -22.68 14.40
CA ALA A 781 16.73 -23.99 13.88
C ALA A 781 17.89 -24.63 14.65
N GLY A 782 18.67 -23.88 15.42
CA GLY A 782 19.84 -24.34 16.13
C GLY A 782 20.99 -24.74 15.19
N GLY A 783 21.08 -24.13 14.02
CA GLY A 783 22.09 -24.40 13.00
C GLY A 783 23.24 -23.37 12.98
N THR A 784 24.26 -23.64 12.17
CA THR A 784 25.34 -22.70 11.90
C THR A 784 25.05 -22.00 10.55
N PRO A 785 24.90 -20.66 10.50
CA PRO A 785 24.65 -19.93 9.27
C PRO A 785 25.78 -20.02 8.23
N ALA A 786 25.44 -19.82 6.94
CA ALA A 786 26.42 -19.79 5.84
C ALA A 786 27.14 -18.42 5.80
N MET A 787 28.27 -18.30 6.49
CA MET A 787 28.99 -17.03 6.61
C MET A 787 29.61 -16.54 5.30
N ASP A 788 29.83 -17.43 4.33
CA ASP A 788 30.40 -17.16 3.00
C ASP A 788 29.34 -16.83 1.92
N PHE A 789 28.06 -16.85 2.29
CA PHE A 789 26.98 -16.42 1.39
C PHE A 789 26.91 -14.89 1.32
N VAL A 790 26.81 -14.35 0.10
CA VAL A 790 26.58 -12.94 -0.18
C VAL A 790 25.33 -12.85 -1.04
N PRO A 791 24.28 -12.17 -0.60
CA PRO A 791 23.06 -11.97 -1.38
C PRO A 791 23.35 -11.09 -2.60
N LYS A 792 22.45 -11.07 -3.58
CA LYS A 792 22.49 -10.10 -4.68
C LYS A 792 22.50 -8.67 -4.14
N SER A 793 23.28 -7.80 -4.81
CA SER A 793 23.33 -6.39 -4.44
C SER A 793 22.00 -5.68 -4.70
N TYR A 794 21.77 -4.58 -4.01
CA TYR A 794 20.57 -3.76 -4.22
C TYR A 794 20.44 -3.29 -5.68
N GLU A 795 21.56 -2.93 -6.33
CA GLU A 795 21.58 -2.56 -7.75
C GLU A 795 21.08 -3.70 -8.66
N GLU A 796 21.47 -4.96 -8.37
CA GLU A 796 20.97 -6.13 -9.09
C GLU A 796 19.48 -6.37 -8.85
N LEU A 797 18.99 -6.14 -7.61
CA LEU A 797 17.57 -6.22 -7.27
C LEU A 797 16.76 -5.18 -8.06
N VAL A 798 17.20 -3.93 -8.07
CA VAL A 798 16.55 -2.83 -8.80
C VAL A 798 16.54 -3.10 -10.32
N LYS A 799 17.66 -3.55 -10.88
CA LYS A 799 17.72 -3.94 -12.31
C LYS A 799 16.74 -5.06 -12.64
N ALA A 800 16.65 -6.07 -11.79
CA ALA A 800 15.74 -7.19 -12.02
C ALA A 800 14.27 -6.75 -11.90
N TYR A 801 13.96 -5.86 -10.96
CA TYR A 801 12.62 -5.28 -10.82
C TYR A 801 12.17 -4.55 -12.08
N TYR A 802 13.00 -3.63 -12.59
CA TYR A 802 12.68 -2.90 -13.83
C TYR A 802 12.69 -3.78 -15.08
N ALA A 803 13.45 -4.87 -15.09
CA ALA A 803 13.43 -5.81 -16.21
C ALA A 803 12.15 -6.68 -16.23
N ALA A 804 11.49 -6.81 -15.08
CA ALA A 804 10.26 -7.59 -14.92
C ALA A 804 8.97 -6.74 -15.10
N GLN A 805 9.07 -5.40 -15.10
CA GLN A 805 7.99 -4.45 -15.43
C GLN A 805 7.89 -4.24 -16.95
#